data_a4d38ca938c1b2e4c1236fe72cb1a97d
#
_entry.id   a4d38ca938c1b2e4c1236fe72cb1a97d
#
_cell.length_a   1.000
_cell.length_b   1.000
_cell.length_c   1.000
_cell.angle_alpha   90.00
_cell.angle_beta   90.00
_cell.angle_gamma   90.00
#
_symmetry.space_group_name_H-M   'P 1'
#
loop_
_entity.id
_entity.type
_entity.pdbx_description
1 polymer ?
#
loop_
_entity_poly.entity_id
_entity_poly.type
_entity_poly.pdbx_seq_one_letter_code
_entity_poly.pdbx_strand_id
1 'polypeptide(L)'
;MQIIQTIRDKGAAIVIAVIALSLIGFLLMDARSGGSRFFSSLSSSVGKVNGDAIEKDAFDKRFNYAYDMAKQQAQQSGQAPNNDQVREQVWNQVVNEAIFYGEADKLGIDFTGKELTSILYSNDPSNPLMQDKSMVGPDGKIDPAKVLNAINIIKKAKGEQAEGMDNQITQPQRQQSVVGKYFALLSSSAYYPSWMQEKDNADAKSFASISYAFISYGEISDSTIKVSDEEISDYVNKHKNQFKQEAGRMISYVTFSQSPSAADTAAAKDAVGTLKADFEKETNTAAFLTRNGASFDSNYVSKSQIKSSASDTIIKLPVGTVYGPYIDNGNAALAKYLGSKVTADSAKARHILIALRDLQTGQPLRDDSTAKKLADSLLAAVNAGADFSALVKQFSSDQGSKDKGGLYESFPYGEMMPEFNEFAFTKPAGTKGIVKTPYGYHVIEAMGTKGSSPKYKVAFLQKEITASPETFNKANLEATKLSSQKSAKEFEAYIAKAGLQKVIWPNIVKENDYRVGQFQDARQLVRWAFEASKGDISEPFNINDVYVVATVDKVEDEGVQSAAAARPTVEGVIRNRKKAEIIIKKLGANPTPESAAAAYNKQVQTAGADSSITFNSQIIQNLGMESKVIGASFNKQYQTKASPAFAGTMGVFVIKVNAIGTKAADTPEAAAQQQNLRFNSLKTQAAAGWFEGLKNQATIKDSRSKYF
;
A
#
# COMPACT_ATOMS: atom_id res chain seq x y z
N MET A 1 -2.09 -51.55 -64.43
CA MET A 1 -2.27 -51.27 -62.98
C MET A 1 -1.10 -50.56 -62.29
N GLN A 2 0.15 -50.65 -62.79
CA GLN A 2 1.34 -49.98 -62.17
C GLN A 2 1.34 -48.46 -62.29
N ILE A 3 0.77 -47.83 -63.32
CA ILE A 3 0.76 -46.40 -63.54
C ILE A 3 -0.13 -45.67 -62.52
N ILE A 4 -1.26 -46.26 -62.15
CA ILE A 4 -2.22 -45.71 -61.20
C ILE A 4 -1.63 -45.75 -59.77
N GLN A 5 -0.86 -46.75 -59.39
CA GLN A 5 -0.19 -46.85 -58.11
C GLN A 5 0.92 -45.82 -58.00
N THR A 6 1.72 -45.58 -59.02
CA THR A 6 2.80 -44.58 -59.06
C THR A 6 2.27 -43.14 -58.97
N ILE A 7 1.09 -42.88 -59.61
CA ILE A 7 0.42 -41.57 -59.49
C ILE A 7 -0.15 -41.36 -58.08
N ARG A 8 -0.68 -42.38 -57.44
CA ARG A 8 -1.22 -42.31 -56.09
C ARG A 8 -0.11 -42.11 -55.06
N ASP A 9 1.01 -42.81 -55.19
CA ASP A 9 2.12 -42.74 -54.21
C ASP A 9 2.92 -41.42 -54.36
N LYS A 10 3.10 -40.93 -55.59
CA LYS A 10 3.68 -39.57 -55.79
C LYS A 10 2.70 -38.44 -55.49
N GLY A 11 1.40 -38.63 -55.73
CA GLY A 11 0.35 -37.68 -55.39
C GLY A 11 0.21 -37.51 -53.87
N ALA A 12 0.31 -38.60 -53.09
CA ALA A 12 0.29 -38.52 -51.65
C ALA A 12 1.45 -37.71 -51.08
N ALA A 13 2.65 -37.90 -51.61
CA ALA A 13 3.83 -37.10 -51.18
C ALA A 13 3.68 -35.60 -51.52
N ILE A 14 3.11 -35.27 -52.69
CA ILE A 14 2.83 -33.89 -53.08
C ILE A 14 1.75 -33.26 -52.18
N VAL A 15 0.68 -33.97 -51.90
CA VAL A 15 -0.38 -33.52 -50.99
C VAL A 15 0.15 -33.29 -49.56
N ILE A 16 0.98 -34.19 -49.06
CA ILE A 16 1.64 -34.04 -47.75
C ILE A 16 2.57 -32.81 -47.74
N ALA A 17 3.34 -32.61 -48.82
CA ALA A 17 4.22 -31.43 -48.93
C ALA A 17 3.42 -30.12 -49.01
N VAL A 18 2.30 -30.07 -49.73
CA VAL A 18 1.43 -28.90 -49.82
C VAL A 18 0.76 -28.61 -48.47
N ILE A 19 0.28 -29.65 -47.77
CA ILE A 19 -0.29 -29.52 -46.43
C ILE A 19 0.78 -29.02 -45.45
N ALA A 20 1.98 -29.57 -45.49
CA ALA A 20 3.11 -29.10 -44.64
C ALA A 20 3.49 -27.66 -44.92
N LEU A 21 3.59 -27.26 -46.20
CA LEU A 21 3.86 -25.85 -46.59
C LEU A 21 2.72 -24.92 -46.20
N SER A 22 1.47 -25.35 -46.32
CA SER A 22 0.31 -24.56 -45.87
C SER A 22 0.29 -24.39 -44.35
N LEU A 23 0.63 -25.43 -43.59
CA LEU A 23 0.76 -25.35 -42.12
C LEU A 23 1.92 -24.44 -41.72
N ILE A 24 3.07 -24.54 -42.38
CA ILE A 24 4.21 -23.65 -42.16
C ILE A 24 3.83 -22.20 -42.53
N GLY A 25 3.15 -21.97 -43.65
CA GLY A 25 2.66 -20.66 -44.07
C GLY A 25 1.65 -20.08 -43.09
N PHE A 26 0.74 -20.91 -42.57
CA PHE A 26 -0.21 -20.52 -41.53
C PHE A 26 0.51 -20.13 -40.21
N LEU A 27 1.49 -20.93 -39.79
CA LEU A 27 2.30 -20.66 -38.59
C LEU A 27 3.14 -19.39 -38.75
N LEU A 28 3.71 -19.14 -39.94
CA LEU A 28 4.46 -17.91 -40.21
C LEU A 28 3.56 -16.68 -40.33
N MET A 29 2.36 -16.81 -40.84
CA MET A 29 1.37 -15.75 -40.95
C MET A 29 0.83 -15.38 -39.55
N ASP A 30 0.56 -16.39 -38.72
CA ASP A 30 0.12 -16.23 -37.33
C ASP A 30 1.24 -15.59 -36.46
N ALA A 31 2.50 -15.98 -36.67
CA ALA A 31 3.66 -15.37 -36.01
C ALA A 31 3.88 -13.88 -36.38
N ARG A 32 3.46 -13.49 -37.61
CA ARG A 32 3.62 -12.11 -38.12
C ARG A 32 2.46 -11.19 -37.73
N SER A 33 1.30 -11.74 -37.41
CA SER A 33 0.10 -10.96 -37.01
C SER A 33 0.06 -10.60 -35.51
N GLY A 34 1.14 -10.85 -34.75
CA GLY A 34 1.29 -10.41 -33.35
C GLY A 34 0.35 -11.06 -32.35
N GLY A 35 -0.43 -12.07 -32.75
CA GLY A 35 -1.48 -12.65 -31.94
C GLY A 35 -1.48 -14.18 -31.89
N SER A 36 -0.30 -14.84 -31.97
CA SER A 36 -0.20 -16.29 -31.99
C SER A 36 -0.63 -16.91 -30.64
N ARG A 37 -1.91 -17.22 -30.55
CA ARG A 37 -2.47 -18.05 -29.46
C ARG A 37 -1.85 -19.45 -29.40
N PHE A 38 -1.23 -19.93 -30.49
CA PHE A 38 -0.62 -21.26 -30.56
C PHE A 38 0.77 -21.33 -29.94
N PHE A 39 1.56 -20.22 -29.98
CA PHE A 39 2.86 -20.12 -29.28
C PHE A 39 2.73 -19.60 -27.86
N SER A 40 1.67 -18.87 -27.52
CA SER A 40 1.39 -18.48 -26.14
C SER A 40 1.00 -19.65 -25.24
N SER A 41 0.51 -20.75 -25.80
CA SER A 41 0.23 -21.98 -25.06
C SER A 41 1.49 -22.81 -24.74
N LEU A 42 2.63 -22.48 -25.34
CA LEU A 42 3.92 -23.17 -25.09
C LEU A 42 4.78 -22.46 -24.03
N SER A 43 4.41 -21.26 -23.58
CA SER A 43 5.06 -20.55 -22.47
C SER A 43 3.97 -19.99 -21.56
N SER A 44 3.49 -20.83 -20.67
CA SER A 44 2.49 -20.47 -19.65
C SER A 44 3.12 -19.69 -18.46
N SER A 45 4.19 -18.95 -18.71
CA SER A 45 4.97 -18.28 -17.68
C SER A 45 4.68 -16.78 -17.65
N VAL A 46 4.28 -16.25 -16.50
CA VAL A 46 4.10 -14.82 -16.26
C VAL A 46 5.42 -14.07 -16.03
N GLY A 47 6.53 -14.80 -15.91
CA GLY A 47 7.86 -14.21 -15.78
C GLY A 47 8.92 -15.25 -15.45
N LYS A 48 10.16 -14.78 -15.26
CA LYS A 48 11.30 -15.62 -14.86
C LYS A 48 12.13 -14.93 -13.78
N VAL A 49 12.68 -15.72 -12.87
CA VAL A 49 13.63 -15.29 -11.86
C VAL A 49 14.87 -16.18 -11.95
N ASN A 50 16.03 -15.60 -12.24
CA ASN A 50 17.31 -16.32 -12.43
C ASN A 50 17.24 -17.46 -13.45
N GLY A 51 16.32 -17.37 -14.41
CA GLY A 51 16.09 -18.39 -15.44
C GLY A 51 14.89 -19.30 -15.14
N ASP A 52 14.48 -19.45 -13.90
CA ASP A 52 13.35 -20.28 -13.50
C ASP A 52 12.03 -19.60 -13.82
N ALA A 53 11.12 -20.34 -14.45
CA ALA A 53 9.83 -19.82 -14.89
C ALA A 53 8.83 -19.72 -13.73
N ILE A 54 8.10 -18.61 -13.65
CA ILE A 54 6.92 -18.47 -12.80
C ILE A 54 5.72 -18.87 -13.65
N GLU A 55 5.20 -20.08 -13.41
CA GLU A 55 4.09 -20.62 -14.17
C GLU A 55 2.79 -19.84 -13.92
N LYS A 56 2.06 -19.54 -15.00
CA LYS A 56 0.82 -18.74 -14.94
C LYS A 56 -0.23 -19.37 -14.05
N ASP A 57 -0.45 -20.67 -14.15
CA ASP A 57 -1.47 -21.38 -13.36
C ASP A 57 -1.17 -21.30 -11.85
N ALA A 58 0.10 -21.42 -11.48
CA ALA A 58 0.51 -21.27 -10.08
C ALA A 58 0.35 -19.82 -9.58
N PHE A 59 0.65 -18.85 -10.45
CA PHE A 59 0.45 -17.45 -10.16
C PHE A 59 -1.03 -17.09 -10.00
N ASP A 60 -1.88 -17.56 -10.93
CA ASP A 60 -3.33 -17.31 -10.91
C ASP A 60 -3.99 -17.90 -9.65
N LYS A 61 -3.59 -19.09 -9.23
CA LYS A 61 -4.07 -19.68 -7.96
C LYS A 61 -3.74 -18.82 -6.76
N ARG A 62 -2.50 -18.33 -6.65
CA ARG A 62 -2.09 -17.43 -5.58
C ARG A 62 -2.83 -16.10 -5.64
N PHE A 63 -3.02 -15.57 -6.83
CA PHE A 63 -3.79 -14.35 -7.02
C PHE A 63 -5.25 -14.53 -6.57
N ASN A 64 -5.92 -15.59 -6.98
CA ASN A 64 -7.30 -15.86 -6.59
C ASN A 64 -7.43 -15.99 -5.06
N TYR A 65 -6.53 -16.73 -4.43
CA TYR A 65 -6.50 -16.84 -2.97
C TYR A 65 -6.32 -15.46 -2.28
N ALA A 66 -5.34 -14.68 -2.72
CA ALA A 66 -5.07 -13.36 -2.16
C ALA A 66 -6.25 -12.39 -2.39
N TYR A 67 -6.89 -12.48 -3.56
CA TYR A 67 -8.05 -11.66 -3.90
C TYR A 67 -9.28 -12.02 -3.05
N ASP A 68 -9.54 -13.30 -2.83
CA ASP A 68 -10.64 -13.76 -1.97
C ASP A 68 -10.44 -13.31 -0.52
N MET A 69 -9.21 -13.39 0.00
CA MET A 69 -8.87 -12.86 1.33
C MET A 69 -9.07 -11.33 1.40
N ALA A 70 -8.62 -10.60 0.39
CA ALA A 70 -8.83 -9.16 0.31
C ALA A 70 -10.32 -8.79 0.22
N LYS A 71 -11.12 -9.59 -0.49
CA LYS A 71 -12.58 -9.42 -0.60
C LYS A 71 -13.29 -9.65 0.74
N GLN A 72 -12.88 -10.65 1.51
CA GLN A 72 -13.41 -10.88 2.86
C GLN A 72 -13.10 -9.70 3.79
N GLN A 73 -11.88 -9.18 3.73
CA GLN A 73 -11.48 -8.00 4.50
C GLN A 73 -12.24 -6.74 4.06
N ALA A 74 -12.49 -6.61 2.75
CA ALA A 74 -13.24 -5.51 2.17
C ALA A 74 -14.70 -5.45 2.62
N GLN A 75 -15.33 -6.59 2.93
CA GLN A 75 -16.69 -6.65 3.49
C GLN A 75 -16.78 -5.95 4.87
N GLN A 76 -15.67 -5.90 5.60
CA GLN A 76 -15.59 -5.19 6.90
C GLN A 76 -15.28 -3.71 6.74
N SER A 77 -14.56 -3.31 5.69
CA SER A 77 -14.12 -1.93 5.44
C SER A 77 -14.98 -1.15 4.42
N GLY A 78 -15.84 -1.85 3.66
CA GLY A 78 -16.70 -1.25 2.64
C GLY A 78 -16.00 -0.85 1.32
N GLN A 79 -14.71 -1.20 1.15
CA GLN A 79 -13.96 -0.92 -0.08
C GLN A 79 -13.64 -2.21 -0.84
N ALA A 80 -14.07 -2.29 -2.10
CA ALA A 80 -13.72 -3.43 -2.97
C ALA A 80 -12.20 -3.49 -3.23
N PRO A 81 -11.58 -4.69 -3.24
CA PRO A 81 -10.16 -4.83 -3.53
C PRO A 81 -9.87 -4.47 -5.00
N ASN A 82 -8.75 -3.80 -5.25
CA ASN A 82 -8.27 -3.52 -6.59
C ASN A 82 -7.49 -4.73 -7.12
N ASN A 83 -7.92 -5.28 -8.27
CA ASN A 83 -7.31 -6.45 -8.90
C ASN A 83 -5.82 -6.29 -9.19
N ASP A 84 -5.43 -5.13 -9.73
CA ASP A 84 -4.04 -4.90 -10.13
C ASP A 84 -3.13 -4.70 -8.93
N GLN A 85 -3.65 -4.09 -7.86
CA GLN A 85 -2.92 -3.98 -6.60
C GLN A 85 -2.64 -5.36 -5.98
N VAL A 86 -3.65 -6.24 -5.95
CA VAL A 86 -3.49 -7.61 -5.43
C VAL A 86 -2.52 -8.39 -6.33
N ARG A 87 -2.63 -8.23 -7.66
CA ARG A 87 -1.71 -8.89 -8.63
C ARG A 87 -0.27 -8.46 -8.44
N GLU A 88 -0.04 -7.17 -8.21
CA GLU A 88 1.29 -6.64 -7.93
C GLU A 88 1.86 -7.16 -6.61
N GLN A 89 1.03 -7.22 -5.58
CA GLN A 89 1.43 -7.79 -4.29
C GLN A 89 1.83 -9.25 -4.42
N VAL A 90 1.04 -10.06 -5.14
CA VAL A 90 1.33 -11.48 -5.38
C VAL A 90 2.59 -11.65 -6.24
N TRP A 91 2.79 -10.80 -7.26
CA TRP A 91 4.00 -10.82 -8.07
C TRP A 91 5.24 -10.57 -7.22
N ASN A 92 5.24 -9.52 -6.43
CA ASN A 92 6.36 -9.19 -5.56
C ASN A 92 6.65 -10.30 -4.56
N GLN A 93 5.61 -10.93 -4.01
CA GLN A 93 5.76 -12.08 -3.13
C GLN A 93 6.41 -13.26 -3.84
N VAL A 94 5.89 -13.66 -5.00
CA VAL A 94 6.40 -14.83 -5.76
C VAL A 94 7.84 -14.60 -6.23
N VAL A 95 8.17 -13.40 -6.69
CA VAL A 95 9.55 -13.04 -7.09
C VAL A 95 10.49 -13.12 -5.88
N ASN A 96 10.09 -12.53 -4.75
CA ASN A 96 10.89 -12.55 -3.53
C ASN A 96 11.11 -13.99 -3.02
N GLU A 97 10.07 -14.82 -3.06
CA GLU A 97 10.17 -16.24 -2.72
C GLU A 97 11.11 -16.99 -3.66
N ALA A 98 10.99 -16.77 -4.97
CA ALA A 98 11.84 -17.43 -5.96
C ALA A 98 13.33 -17.06 -5.78
N ILE A 99 13.64 -15.78 -5.53
CA ILE A 99 15.01 -15.34 -5.24
C ILE A 99 15.53 -16.02 -3.98
N PHE A 100 14.73 -15.97 -2.92
CA PHE A 100 15.15 -16.44 -1.61
C PHE A 100 15.30 -17.95 -1.54
N TYR A 101 14.29 -18.72 -2.00
CA TYR A 101 14.35 -20.18 -1.98
C TYR A 101 15.42 -20.73 -2.93
N GLY A 102 15.61 -20.09 -4.10
CA GLY A 102 16.69 -20.47 -5.00
C GLY A 102 18.07 -20.30 -4.38
N GLU A 103 18.26 -19.33 -3.48
CA GLU A 103 19.52 -19.19 -2.74
C GLU A 103 19.60 -20.15 -1.55
N ALA A 104 18.49 -20.34 -0.81
CA ALA A 104 18.41 -21.29 0.28
C ALA A 104 18.72 -22.74 -0.18
N ASP A 105 18.19 -23.14 -1.33
CA ASP A 105 18.39 -24.45 -1.94
C ASP A 105 19.87 -24.69 -2.29
N LYS A 106 20.58 -23.69 -2.83
CA LYS A 106 22.03 -23.76 -3.09
C LYS A 106 22.85 -24.00 -1.83
N LEU A 107 22.37 -23.51 -0.70
CA LEU A 107 23.00 -23.68 0.62
C LEU A 107 22.54 -24.93 1.36
N GLY A 108 21.62 -25.71 0.79
CA GLY A 108 21.04 -26.88 1.43
C GLY A 108 20.13 -26.56 2.62
N ILE A 109 19.59 -25.34 2.67
CA ILE A 109 18.63 -24.92 3.71
C ILE A 109 17.23 -25.33 3.29
N ASP A 110 16.67 -26.31 4.00
CA ASP A 110 15.36 -26.87 3.71
C ASP A 110 14.41 -26.81 4.91
N PHE A 111 13.11 -26.96 4.64
CA PHE A 111 12.03 -27.09 5.61
C PHE A 111 11.36 -28.44 5.49
N THR A 112 11.50 -29.27 6.50
CA THR A 112 11.04 -30.66 6.45
C THR A 112 9.67 -30.85 7.12
N GLY A 113 8.95 -31.90 6.73
CA GLY A 113 7.69 -32.29 7.38
C GLY A 113 7.87 -32.67 8.88
N LYS A 114 9.08 -33.10 9.28
CA LYS A 114 9.39 -33.32 10.71
C LYS A 114 9.47 -32.02 11.46
N GLU A 115 10.05 -31.00 10.86
CA GLU A 115 10.15 -29.66 11.43
C GLU A 115 8.76 -29.02 11.56
N LEU A 116 7.93 -29.08 10.52
CA LEU A 116 6.52 -28.64 10.62
C LEU A 116 5.80 -29.34 11.76
N THR A 117 5.94 -30.66 11.87
CA THR A 117 5.35 -31.44 12.95
C THR A 117 5.84 -30.93 14.33
N SER A 118 7.14 -30.67 14.47
CA SER A 118 7.72 -30.15 15.72
C SER A 118 7.14 -28.77 16.09
N ILE A 119 6.97 -27.89 15.10
CA ILE A 119 6.37 -26.56 15.31
C ILE A 119 4.91 -26.69 15.77
N LEU A 120 4.12 -27.54 15.11
CA LEU A 120 2.70 -27.71 15.44
C LEU A 120 2.47 -28.30 16.83
N TYR A 121 3.43 -29.06 17.37
CA TYR A 121 3.38 -29.56 18.75
C TYR A 121 3.99 -28.59 19.78
N SER A 122 4.60 -27.50 19.34
CA SER A 122 5.22 -26.55 20.26
C SER A 122 4.19 -25.63 20.93
N ASN A 123 4.52 -25.17 22.14
CA ASN A 123 3.77 -24.13 22.83
C ASN A 123 4.31 -22.72 22.49
N ASP A 124 5.09 -22.60 21.43
CA ASP A 124 5.61 -21.31 20.95
C ASP A 124 4.46 -20.45 20.41
N PRO A 125 4.41 -19.15 20.73
CA PRO A 125 3.40 -18.23 20.19
C PRO A 125 3.38 -18.16 18.65
N SER A 126 4.46 -18.53 17.98
CA SER A 126 4.52 -18.62 16.51
C SER A 126 3.81 -19.83 15.92
N ASN A 127 3.43 -20.81 16.74
CA ASN A 127 2.64 -21.94 16.30
C ASN A 127 1.24 -21.49 15.88
N PRO A 128 0.85 -21.67 14.60
CA PRO A 128 -0.45 -21.19 14.08
C PRO A 128 -1.65 -21.81 14.82
N LEU A 129 -1.50 -23.02 15.38
CA LEU A 129 -2.57 -23.69 16.13
C LEU A 129 -2.79 -23.08 17.52
N MET A 130 -1.84 -22.33 18.08
CA MET A 130 -2.02 -21.64 19.36
C MET A 130 -3.03 -20.48 19.28
N GLN A 131 -3.29 -19.96 18.08
CA GLN A 131 -4.27 -18.90 17.86
C GLN A 131 -5.72 -19.43 17.88
N ASP A 132 -5.91 -20.72 17.64
CA ASP A 132 -7.21 -21.38 17.74
C ASP A 132 -7.44 -21.89 19.17
N LYS A 133 -8.31 -21.20 19.91
CA LYS A 133 -8.67 -21.58 21.28
C LYS A 133 -9.19 -23.02 21.41
N SER A 134 -9.72 -23.60 20.33
CA SER A 134 -10.17 -25.00 20.32
C SER A 134 -9.01 -25.98 20.36
N MET A 135 -7.82 -25.59 19.96
CA MET A 135 -6.61 -26.41 19.94
C MET A 135 -5.85 -26.37 21.29
N VAL A 136 -6.17 -25.40 22.14
CA VAL A 136 -5.49 -25.17 23.42
C VAL A 136 -6.27 -25.82 24.56
N GLY A 137 -5.56 -26.46 25.47
CA GLY A 137 -6.13 -27.05 26.67
C GLY A 137 -6.42 -26.03 27.78
N PRO A 138 -7.08 -26.45 28.89
CA PRO A 138 -7.36 -25.56 30.03
C PRO A 138 -6.10 -24.99 30.71
N ASP A 139 -4.95 -25.64 30.53
CA ASP A 139 -3.63 -25.24 31.05
C ASP A 139 -2.91 -24.22 30.17
N GLY A 140 -3.55 -23.76 29.09
CA GLY A 140 -2.96 -22.81 28.14
C GLY A 140 -1.95 -23.43 27.20
N LYS A 141 -1.80 -24.74 27.15
CA LYS A 141 -0.89 -25.46 26.26
C LYS A 141 -1.64 -26.14 25.14
N ILE A 142 -0.89 -26.37 24.04
CA ILE A 142 -1.44 -27.08 22.87
C ILE A 142 -1.84 -28.52 23.29
N ASP A 143 -3.00 -28.99 22.80
CA ASP A 143 -3.48 -30.35 23.05
C ASP A 143 -2.88 -31.32 22.00
N PRO A 144 -1.98 -32.26 22.38
CA PRO A 144 -1.31 -33.16 21.44
C PRO A 144 -2.28 -34.04 20.65
N ALA A 145 -3.44 -34.44 21.22
CA ALA A 145 -4.39 -35.26 20.51
C ALA A 145 -5.09 -34.49 19.37
N LYS A 146 -5.41 -33.24 19.62
CA LYS A 146 -5.97 -32.33 18.60
C LYS A 146 -4.97 -32.01 17.50
N VAL A 147 -3.69 -31.78 17.85
CA VAL A 147 -2.61 -31.60 16.87
C VAL A 147 -2.46 -32.83 15.98
N LEU A 148 -2.49 -34.05 16.57
CA LEU A 148 -2.42 -35.28 15.78
C LEU A 148 -3.56 -35.35 14.76
N ASN A 149 -4.77 -34.98 15.17
CA ASN A 149 -5.92 -34.92 14.26
C ASN A 149 -5.74 -33.88 13.18
N ALA A 150 -5.28 -32.68 13.51
CA ALA A 150 -4.99 -31.62 12.53
C ALA A 150 -3.93 -32.07 11.50
N ILE A 151 -2.84 -32.69 11.95
CA ILE A 151 -1.80 -33.24 11.04
C ILE A 151 -2.40 -34.32 10.13
N ASN A 152 -3.28 -35.17 10.64
CA ASN A 152 -3.93 -36.19 9.82
C ASN A 152 -4.88 -35.58 8.79
N ILE A 153 -5.56 -34.50 9.13
CA ILE A 153 -6.40 -33.73 8.17
C ILE A 153 -5.52 -33.12 7.08
N ILE A 154 -4.42 -32.46 7.45
CA ILE A 154 -3.45 -31.86 6.50
C ILE A 154 -2.93 -32.93 5.53
N LYS A 155 -2.51 -34.09 6.06
CA LYS A 155 -1.99 -35.21 5.22
C LYS A 155 -3.01 -35.83 4.27
N LYS A 156 -4.29 -35.79 4.63
CA LYS A 156 -5.40 -36.37 3.84
C LYS A 156 -6.06 -35.37 2.90
N ALA A 157 -5.81 -34.10 3.08
CA ALA A 157 -6.38 -33.02 2.25
C ALA A 157 -5.94 -33.17 0.77
N LYS A 158 -6.84 -32.87 -0.16
CA LYS A 158 -6.60 -32.91 -1.60
C LYS A 158 -7.25 -31.71 -2.26
N GLY A 159 -6.77 -31.35 -3.48
CA GLY A 159 -7.32 -30.25 -4.26
C GLY A 159 -7.28 -28.92 -3.51
N GLU A 160 -8.33 -28.12 -3.64
CA GLU A 160 -8.44 -26.79 -3.03
C GLU A 160 -8.26 -26.79 -1.51
N GLN A 161 -8.71 -27.83 -0.81
CA GLN A 161 -8.52 -27.97 0.64
C GLN A 161 -7.03 -28.10 1.00
N ALA A 162 -6.27 -28.88 0.23
CA ALA A 162 -4.82 -29.03 0.44
C ALA A 162 -4.10 -27.70 0.19
N GLU A 163 -4.47 -27.00 -0.89
CA GLU A 163 -3.92 -25.70 -1.25
C GLU A 163 -4.23 -24.63 -0.17
N GLY A 164 -5.46 -24.60 0.34
CA GLY A 164 -5.85 -23.72 1.43
C GLY A 164 -5.03 -23.95 2.72
N MET A 165 -4.85 -25.21 3.12
CA MET A 165 -4.05 -25.57 4.28
C MET A 165 -2.55 -25.28 4.08
N ASP A 166 -2.03 -25.53 2.89
CA ASP A 166 -0.64 -25.20 2.55
C ASP A 166 -0.40 -23.70 2.69
N ASN A 167 -1.27 -22.87 2.10
CA ASN A 167 -1.16 -21.42 2.17
C ASN A 167 -1.33 -20.86 3.59
N GLN A 168 -2.20 -21.44 4.41
CA GLN A 168 -2.47 -20.93 5.78
C GLN A 168 -1.47 -21.43 6.82
N ILE A 169 -0.96 -22.65 6.68
CA ILE A 169 -0.14 -23.30 7.71
C ILE A 169 1.29 -23.55 7.21
N THR A 170 1.47 -24.29 6.11
CA THR A 170 2.79 -24.78 5.71
C THR A 170 3.69 -23.68 5.16
N GLN A 171 3.18 -22.87 4.23
CA GLN A 171 3.98 -21.82 3.58
C GLN A 171 4.48 -20.73 4.54
N PRO A 172 3.66 -20.18 5.46
CA PRO A 172 4.15 -19.22 6.44
C PRO A 172 5.23 -19.81 7.35
N GLN A 173 5.06 -21.07 7.81
CA GLN A 173 6.05 -21.74 8.65
C GLN A 173 7.34 -22.06 7.88
N ARG A 174 7.24 -22.50 6.64
CA ARG A 174 8.37 -22.70 5.75
C ARG A 174 9.16 -21.40 5.58
N GLN A 175 8.47 -20.31 5.25
CA GLN A 175 9.09 -19.00 5.06
C GLN A 175 9.82 -18.56 6.34
N GLN A 176 9.16 -18.60 7.48
CA GLN A 176 9.74 -18.19 8.77
C GLN A 176 10.97 -19.03 9.13
N SER A 177 10.88 -20.36 8.97
CA SER A 177 11.96 -21.28 9.29
C SER A 177 13.17 -21.09 8.38
N VAL A 178 12.96 -21.07 7.06
CA VAL A 178 14.06 -20.96 6.09
C VAL A 178 14.72 -19.59 6.20
N VAL A 179 13.94 -18.50 6.34
CA VAL A 179 14.48 -17.15 6.61
C VAL A 179 15.27 -17.11 7.91
N GLY A 180 14.74 -17.71 8.98
CA GLY A 180 15.43 -17.77 10.28
C GLY A 180 16.76 -18.50 10.21
N LYS A 181 16.81 -19.66 9.53
CA LYS A 181 18.05 -20.44 9.31
C LYS A 181 19.06 -19.66 8.49
N TYR A 182 18.62 -19.04 7.40
CA TYR A 182 19.47 -18.23 6.54
C TYR A 182 20.05 -17.03 7.33
N PHE A 183 19.20 -16.34 8.07
CA PHE A 183 19.62 -15.23 8.93
C PHE A 183 20.60 -15.66 10.03
N ALA A 184 20.35 -16.81 10.65
CA ALA A 184 21.28 -17.39 11.63
C ALA A 184 22.65 -17.73 10.99
N LEU A 185 22.64 -18.27 9.77
CA LEU A 185 23.86 -18.54 9.02
C LEU A 185 24.64 -17.24 8.72
N LEU A 186 23.97 -16.22 8.18
CA LEU A 186 24.57 -14.91 7.93
C LEU A 186 25.13 -14.27 9.21
N SER A 187 24.35 -14.27 10.28
CA SER A 187 24.78 -13.73 11.57
C SER A 187 25.98 -14.48 12.15
N SER A 188 26.01 -15.81 11.94
CA SER A 188 27.13 -16.67 12.40
C SER A 188 28.36 -16.54 11.53
N SER A 189 28.20 -16.11 10.26
CA SER A 189 29.32 -15.86 9.35
C SER A 189 30.09 -14.57 9.67
N ALA A 190 29.49 -13.67 10.46
CA ALA A 190 30.14 -12.44 10.87
C ALA A 190 31.39 -12.78 11.71
N TYR A 191 32.56 -12.47 11.16
CA TYR A 191 33.82 -12.67 11.79
C TYR A 191 34.51 -11.34 12.12
N TYR A 192 34.92 -11.18 13.37
CA TYR A 192 35.62 -9.98 13.85
C TYR A 192 36.97 -10.38 14.43
N PRO A 193 38.03 -10.49 13.59
CA PRO A 193 39.34 -10.97 14.02
C PRO A 193 40.03 -9.99 14.99
N SER A 194 40.91 -10.51 15.84
CA SER A 194 41.61 -9.73 16.87
C SER A 194 42.39 -8.54 16.28
N TRP A 195 43.07 -8.74 15.15
CA TRP A 195 43.78 -7.64 14.49
C TRP A 195 42.86 -6.48 14.05
N MET A 196 41.63 -6.80 13.62
CA MET A 196 40.65 -5.81 13.24
C MET A 196 40.11 -5.08 14.48
N GLN A 197 39.88 -5.82 15.58
CA GLN A 197 39.49 -5.25 16.86
C GLN A 197 40.56 -4.28 17.41
N GLU A 198 41.83 -4.71 17.36
CA GLU A 198 42.96 -3.87 17.76
C GLU A 198 43.06 -2.61 16.91
N LYS A 199 42.90 -2.76 15.59
CA LYS A 199 42.88 -1.63 14.67
C LYS A 199 41.72 -0.67 14.94
N ASP A 200 40.49 -1.18 15.04
CA ASP A 200 39.30 -0.36 15.30
C ASP A 200 39.44 0.38 16.65
N ASN A 201 39.99 -0.27 17.68
CA ASN A 201 40.26 0.35 18.96
C ASN A 201 41.37 1.42 18.87
N ALA A 202 42.39 1.20 18.10
CA ALA A 202 43.44 2.18 17.85
C ALA A 202 42.88 3.40 17.07
N ASP A 203 42.12 3.14 16.03
CA ASP A 203 41.49 4.19 15.21
C ASP A 203 40.46 5.02 16.01
N ALA A 204 39.68 4.38 16.89
CA ALA A 204 38.72 5.07 17.76
C ALA A 204 39.40 5.98 18.82
N LYS A 205 40.56 5.58 19.30
CA LYS A 205 41.35 6.32 20.29
C LYS A 205 42.29 7.36 19.68
N SER A 206 42.66 7.18 18.43
CA SER A 206 43.51 8.14 17.73
C SER A 206 42.72 9.43 17.45
N PHE A 207 43.34 10.55 17.75
CA PHE A 207 42.79 11.88 17.39
C PHE A 207 43.85 12.71 16.68
N ALA A 208 43.41 13.64 15.86
CA ALA A 208 44.26 14.57 15.16
C ALA A 208 43.76 16.00 15.32
N SER A 209 44.72 16.94 15.30
CA SER A 209 44.41 18.37 15.12
C SER A 209 45.11 18.87 13.87
N ILE A 210 44.44 19.72 13.12
CA ILE A 210 44.91 20.24 11.84
C ILE A 210 44.77 21.75 11.74
N SER A 211 45.66 22.37 10.98
CA SER A 211 45.48 23.65 10.36
C SER A 211 45.15 23.43 8.88
N TYR A 212 44.18 24.13 8.34
CA TYR A 212 43.79 23.93 6.97
C TYR A 212 43.35 25.20 6.26
N ALA A 213 43.55 25.25 4.95
CA ALA A 213 42.90 26.20 4.07
C ALA A 213 41.79 25.44 3.32
N PHE A 214 40.60 26.02 3.29
CA PHE A 214 39.43 25.55 2.57
C PHE A 214 39.05 26.54 1.49
N ILE A 215 39.05 26.09 0.24
CA ILE A 215 38.63 26.86 -0.93
C ILE A 215 37.36 26.21 -1.48
N SER A 216 36.22 26.85 -1.26
CA SER A 216 34.91 26.38 -1.74
C SER A 216 34.87 26.33 -3.26
N TYR A 217 34.14 25.37 -3.82
CA TYR A 217 33.82 25.35 -5.24
C TYR A 217 33.04 26.59 -5.70
N GLY A 218 32.37 27.30 -4.78
CA GLY A 218 31.70 28.56 -5.05
C GLY A 218 32.63 29.71 -5.46
N GLU A 219 33.95 29.60 -5.24
CA GLU A 219 34.92 30.61 -5.69
C GLU A 219 35.10 30.62 -7.21
N ILE A 220 34.65 29.56 -7.89
CA ILE A 220 34.62 29.50 -9.36
C ILE A 220 33.16 29.54 -9.81
N SER A 221 32.80 30.54 -10.63
CA SER A 221 31.43 30.68 -11.14
C SER A 221 31.03 29.46 -11.98
N ASP A 222 29.81 28.96 -11.78
CA ASP A 222 29.24 27.84 -12.56
C ASP A 222 29.19 28.18 -14.05
N SER A 223 28.95 29.43 -14.41
CA SER A 223 28.86 29.88 -15.80
C SER A 223 30.17 29.72 -16.59
N THR A 224 31.29 29.64 -15.89
CA THR A 224 32.63 29.46 -16.50
C THR A 224 32.94 27.99 -16.81
N ILE A 225 32.18 27.04 -16.23
CA ILE A 225 32.44 25.60 -16.34
C ILE A 225 31.35 24.96 -17.20
N LYS A 226 31.70 24.62 -18.44
CA LYS A 226 30.82 23.85 -19.32
C LYS A 226 31.06 22.35 -19.12
N VAL A 227 29.96 21.61 -19.04
CA VAL A 227 29.94 20.13 -18.98
C VAL A 227 29.26 19.62 -20.24
N SER A 228 30.00 18.85 -21.05
CA SER A 228 29.51 18.31 -22.33
C SER A 228 28.73 17.00 -22.08
N ASP A 229 27.90 16.61 -23.08
CA ASP A 229 27.21 15.31 -23.06
C ASP A 229 28.18 14.12 -23.11
N GLU A 230 29.34 14.32 -23.79
CA GLU A 230 30.40 13.30 -23.84
C GLU A 230 30.95 13.02 -22.44
N GLU A 231 31.28 14.06 -21.68
CA GLU A 231 31.78 13.91 -20.29
C GLU A 231 30.76 13.24 -19.37
N ILE A 232 29.47 13.52 -19.55
CA ILE A 232 28.42 12.85 -18.80
C ILE A 232 28.34 11.39 -19.23
N SER A 233 28.36 11.10 -20.53
CA SER A 233 28.35 9.73 -21.05
C SER A 233 29.54 8.92 -20.57
N ASP A 234 30.73 9.52 -20.54
CA ASP A 234 31.94 8.88 -19.99
C ASP A 234 31.80 8.56 -18.50
N TYR A 235 31.24 9.49 -17.74
CA TYR A 235 30.98 9.26 -16.32
C TYR A 235 29.99 8.12 -16.10
N VAL A 236 28.87 8.14 -16.79
CA VAL A 236 27.83 7.11 -16.77
C VAL A 236 28.43 5.74 -17.15
N ASN A 237 29.22 5.68 -18.22
CA ASN A 237 29.87 4.46 -18.69
C ASN A 237 30.87 3.88 -17.66
N LYS A 238 31.58 4.73 -16.91
CA LYS A 238 32.45 4.30 -15.79
C LYS A 238 31.69 3.81 -14.59
N HIS A 239 30.43 4.21 -14.44
CA HIS A 239 29.59 3.91 -13.29
C HIS A 239 28.30 3.17 -13.67
N LYS A 240 28.30 2.33 -14.73
CA LYS A 240 27.11 1.70 -15.35
C LYS A 240 26.14 1.10 -14.34
N ASN A 241 26.64 0.46 -13.28
CA ASN A 241 25.77 -0.16 -12.30
C ASN A 241 24.90 0.83 -11.51
N GLN A 242 25.32 2.10 -11.40
CA GLN A 242 24.57 3.15 -10.73
C GLN A 242 23.54 3.83 -11.66
N PHE A 243 23.72 3.65 -12.98
CA PHE A 243 22.91 4.30 -14.02
C PHE A 243 22.14 3.30 -14.90
N LYS A 244 21.93 2.09 -14.38
CA LYS A 244 20.98 1.15 -15.02
C LYS A 244 19.57 1.69 -14.92
N GLN A 245 18.81 1.57 -15.99
CA GLN A 245 17.39 1.91 -16.04
C GLN A 245 16.59 0.80 -16.72
N GLU A 246 15.35 0.68 -16.34
CA GLU A 246 14.36 -0.13 -17.02
C GLU A 246 13.73 0.68 -18.16
N ALA A 247 13.09 -0.01 -19.11
CA ALA A 247 12.29 0.66 -20.13
C ALA A 247 11.18 1.49 -19.45
N GLY A 248 10.95 2.68 -19.95
CA GLY A 248 9.98 3.58 -19.36
C GLY A 248 9.40 4.60 -20.34
N ARG A 249 8.30 5.21 -19.94
CA ARG A 249 7.61 6.26 -20.69
C ARG A 249 7.33 7.46 -19.80
N MET A 250 7.56 8.66 -20.34
CA MET A 250 7.01 9.87 -19.75
C MET A 250 5.78 10.27 -20.56
N ILE A 251 4.70 10.56 -19.89
CA ILE A 251 3.42 10.90 -20.51
C ILE A 251 2.85 12.18 -19.92
N SER A 252 2.09 12.88 -20.74
CA SER A 252 1.19 13.93 -20.31
C SER A 252 -0.24 13.55 -20.69
N TYR A 253 -1.21 14.07 -19.98
CA TYR A 253 -2.60 13.76 -20.27
C TYR A 253 -3.55 14.92 -19.96
N VAL A 254 -4.75 14.86 -20.54
CA VAL A 254 -5.89 15.72 -20.26
C VAL A 254 -7.05 14.84 -19.82
N THR A 255 -7.83 15.31 -18.83
CA THR A 255 -8.98 14.59 -18.30
C THR A 255 -10.30 15.32 -18.65
N PHE A 256 -11.33 14.53 -18.94
CA PHE A 256 -12.68 15.01 -19.17
C PHE A 256 -13.62 14.32 -18.19
N SER A 257 -14.12 15.10 -17.23
CA SER A 257 -14.96 14.56 -16.14
C SER A 257 -16.30 14.05 -16.64
N GLN A 258 -16.70 12.89 -16.13
CA GLN A 258 -18.03 12.33 -16.29
C GLN A 258 -18.93 12.60 -15.06
N SER A 259 -18.45 13.40 -14.10
CA SER A 259 -19.23 13.79 -12.93
C SER A 259 -20.47 14.59 -13.32
N PRO A 260 -21.55 14.54 -12.50
CA PRO A 260 -22.78 15.29 -12.77
C PRO A 260 -22.51 16.77 -13.02
N SER A 261 -23.10 17.30 -14.09
CA SER A 261 -23.02 18.72 -14.45
C SER A 261 -23.94 19.58 -13.58
N ALA A 262 -23.80 20.89 -13.70
CA ALA A 262 -24.73 21.83 -13.08
C ALA A 262 -26.18 21.62 -13.58
N ALA A 263 -26.35 21.23 -14.85
CA ALA A 263 -27.67 20.91 -15.42
C ALA A 263 -28.25 19.63 -14.80
N ASP A 264 -27.42 18.57 -14.60
CA ASP A 264 -27.85 17.35 -13.92
C ASP A 264 -28.25 17.64 -12.47
N THR A 265 -27.48 18.48 -11.78
CA THR A 265 -27.82 18.94 -10.43
C THR A 265 -29.16 19.72 -10.39
N ALA A 266 -29.38 20.59 -11.35
CA ALA A 266 -30.65 21.33 -11.45
C ALA A 266 -31.82 20.38 -11.74
N ALA A 267 -31.65 19.46 -12.69
CA ALA A 267 -32.68 18.47 -13.05
C ALA A 267 -33.02 17.55 -11.85
N ALA A 268 -32.02 17.11 -11.08
CA ALA A 268 -32.23 16.31 -9.88
C ALA A 268 -33.01 17.10 -8.79
N LYS A 269 -32.68 18.39 -8.59
CA LYS A 269 -33.41 19.27 -7.68
C LYS A 269 -34.85 19.48 -8.12
N ASP A 270 -35.07 19.71 -9.40
CA ASP A 270 -36.42 19.91 -9.95
C ASP A 270 -37.25 18.64 -9.79
N ALA A 271 -36.66 17.47 -10.13
CA ALA A 271 -37.33 16.18 -9.96
C ALA A 271 -37.76 15.90 -8.51
N VAL A 272 -36.88 16.21 -7.54
CA VAL A 272 -37.23 16.09 -6.12
C VAL A 272 -38.21 17.19 -5.70
N GLY A 273 -38.08 18.39 -6.26
CA GLY A 273 -38.94 19.53 -5.98
C GLY A 273 -40.41 19.29 -6.33
N THR A 274 -40.69 18.54 -7.41
CA THR A 274 -42.06 18.16 -7.79
C THR A 274 -42.81 17.37 -6.70
N LEU A 275 -42.06 16.65 -5.86
CA LEU A 275 -42.59 15.80 -4.78
C LEU A 275 -42.86 16.59 -3.48
N LYS A 276 -42.43 17.86 -3.40
CA LYS A 276 -42.49 18.65 -2.17
C LYS A 276 -43.89 18.82 -1.64
N ALA A 277 -44.83 19.26 -2.49
CA ALA A 277 -46.23 19.53 -2.10
C ALA A 277 -46.94 18.25 -1.63
N ASP A 278 -46.69 17.13 -2.29
CA ASP A 278 -47.26 15.84 -1.90
C ASP A 278 -46.65 15.33 -0.61
N PHE A 279 -45.34 15.50 -0.44
CA PHE A 279 -44.63 15.11 0.80
C PHE A 279 -45.12 15.94 2.00
N GLU A 280 -45.45 17.20 1.79
CA GLU A 280 -45.95 18.09 2.84
C GLU A 280 -47.35 17.70 3.29
N LYS A 281 -48.24 17.36 2.34
CA LYS A 281 -49.62 16.94 2.60
C LYS A 281 -49.75 15.52 3.15
N GLU A 282 -48.82 14.66 2.86
CA GLU A 282 -48.87 13.24 3.22
C GLU A 282 -48.79 13.03 4.74
N THR A 283 -49.76 12.33 5.29
CA THR A 283 -49.79 11.98 6.73
C THR A 283 -49.00 10.73 7.05
N ASN A 284 -48.96 9.75 6.13
CA ASN A 284 -48.16 8.53 6.28
C ASN A 284 -46.77 8.70 5.66
N THR A 285 -45.90 9.39 6.37
CA THR A 285 -44.51 9.67 5.95
C THR A 285 -43.75 8.43 5.55
N ALA A 286 -43.89 7.32 6.26
CA ALA A 286 -43.17 6.06 5.96
C ALA A 286 -43.63 5.48 4.61
N ALA A 287 -44.94 5.43 4.34
CA ALA A 287 -45.43 4.92 3.07
C ALA A 287 -45.03 5.82 1.89
N PHE A 288 -45.01 7.14 2.08
CA PHE A 288 -44.55 8.08 1.05
C PHE A 288 -43.07 7.85 0.70
N LEU A 289 -42.21 7.77 1.70
CA LEU A 289 -40.78 7.56 1.47
C LEU A 289 -40.51 6.21 0.80
N THR A 290 -41.18 5.14 1.24
CA THR A 290 -41.04 3.81 0.61
C THR A 290 -41.47 3.83 -0.86
N ARG A 291 -42.61 4.49 -1.22
CA ARG A 291 -43.02 4.63 -2.63
C ARG A 291 -42.04 5.40 -3.49
N ASN A 292 -41.26 6.30 -2.87
CA ASN A 292 -40.26 7.11 -3.56
C ASN A 292 -38.83 6.55 -3.42
N GLY A 293 -38.66 5.29 -2.94
CA GLY A 293 -37.40 4.59 -2.86
C GLY A 293 -36.51 5.01 -1.69
N ALA A 294 -37.09 5.67 -0.67
CA ALA A 294 -36.38 6.08 0.53
C ALA A 294 -36.86 5.31 1.77
N SER A 295 -36.03 5.17 2.78
CA SER A 295 -36.40 4.61 4.07
C SER A 295 -36.70 5.70 5.09
N PHE A 296 -37.53 5.36 6.08
CA PHE A 296 -37.87 6.26 7.17
C PHE A 296 -37.40 5.71 8.52
N ASP A 297 -36.48 6.44 9.15
CA ASP A 297 -36.18 6.22 10.54
C ASP A 297 -37.19 6.96 11.42
N SER A 298 -37.99 6.21 12.16
CA SER A 298 -39.05 6.76 13.02
C SER A 298 -38.53 7.28 14.37
N ASN A 299 -37.24 7.14 14.66
CA ASN A 299 -36.64 7.57 15.91
C ASN A 299 -36.56 9.11 16.04
N TYR A 300 -36.65 9.57 17.27
CA TYR A 300 -36.18 10.90 17.62
C TYR A 300 -34.68 10.85 17.90
N VAL A 301 -33.93 11.74 17.30
CA VAL A 301 -32.45 11.76 17.40
C VAL A 301 -31.95 13.11 17.92
N SER A 302 -30.77 13.15 18.49
CA SER A 302 -30.13 14.42 18.85
C SER A 302 -29.79 15.24 17.60
N LYS A 303 -29.64 16.55 17.74
CA LYS A 303 -29.26 17.43 16.63
C LYS A 303 -27.98 16.96 15.92
N SER A 304 -26.99 16.49 16.66
CA SER A 304 -25.71 15.99 16.12
C SER A 304 -25.84 14.69 15.29
N GLN A 305 -26.91 13.94 15.49
CA GLN A 305 -27.20 12.73 14.74
C GLN A 305 -28.01 12.97 13.46
N ILE A 306 -28.52 14.19 13.26
CA ILE A 306 -29.19 14.58 12.01
C ILE A 306 -28.12 14.76 10.94
N LYS A 307 -28.00 13.77 10.05
CA LYS A 307 -27.01 13.75 8.97
C LYS A 307 -27.46 14.66 7.80
N SER A 308 -27.52 15.96 8.04
CA SER A 308 -27.85 16.95 7.01
C SER A 308 -27.12 18.26 7.26
N SER A 309 -26.59 18.86 6.19
CA SER A 309 -26.00 20.20 6.18
C SER A 309 -26.99 21.30 6.56
N ALA A 310 -28.30 21.07 6.36
CA ALA A 310 -29.37 22.00 6.65
C ALA A 310 -30.05 21.75 8.01
N SER A 311 -29.50 20.90 8.89
CA SER A 311 -30.10 20.50 10.16
C SER A 311 -30.58 21.68 11.01
N ASP A 312 -29.77 22.76 11.10
CA ASP A 312 -30.08 23.97 11.86
C ASP A 312 -31.31 24.74 11.35
N THR A 313 -31.57 24.67 10.06
CA THR A 313 -32.72 25.28 9.43
C THR A 313 -33.96 24.39 9.60
N ILE A 314 -33.81 23.08 9.36
CA ILE A 314 -34.90 22.10 9.38
C ILE A 314 -35.56 22.03 10.75
N ILE A 315 -34.81 21.99 11.85
CA ILE A 315 -35.33 21.84 13.21
C ILE A 315 -36.08 23.08 13.73
N LYS A 316 -35.96 24.21 13.02
CA LYS A 316 -36.68 25.48 13.36
C LYS A 316 -37.97 25.67 12.60
N LEU A 317 -38.27 24.79 11.66
CA LEU A 317 -39.50 24.88 10.86
C LEU A 317 -40.75 24.51 11.68
N PRO A 318 -41.94 24.95 11.28
CA PRO A 318 -43.18 24.40 11.81
C PRO A 318 -43.29 22.89 11.54
N VAL A 319 -43.91 22.17 12.46
CA VAL A 319 -44.12 20.71 12.33
C VAL A 319 -44.96 20.44 11.06
N GLY A 320 -44.53 19.47 10.27
CA GLY A 320 -45.14 19.09 9.00
C GLY A 320 -44.58 19.81 7.78
N THR A 321 -43.79 20.87 7.97
CA THR A 321 -43.20 21.63 6.86
C THR A 321 -42.04 20.85 6.21
N VAL A 322 -41.95 20.97 4.87
CA VAL A 322 -40.89 20.37 4.06
C VAL A 322 -39.88 21.43 3.63
N TYR A 323 -38.63 21.26 4.06
CA TYR A 323 -37.49 22.05 3.60
C TYR A 323 -36.94 21.52 2.28
N GLY A 324 -36.53 22.42 1.40
CA GLY A 324 -35.90 22.07 0.12
C GLY A 324 -36.77 22.43 -1.10
N PRO A 325 -36.35 22.02 -2.32
CA PRO A 325 -35.20 21.12 -2.60
C PRO A 325 -33.85 21.78 -2.34
N TYR A 326 -32.93 21.03 -1.78
CA TYR A 326 -31.56 21.46 -1.50
C TYR A 326 -30.54 20.32 -1.83
N ILE A 327 -29.26 20.66 -1.86
CA ILE A 327 -28.20 19.66 -2.06
C ILE A 327 -27.62 19.25 -0.69
N ASP A 328 -27.55 17.96 -0.46
CA ASP A 328 -27.05 17.37 0.77
C ASP A 328 -26.17 16.15 0.49
N ASN A 329 -24.86 16.27 0.76
CA ASN A 329 -23.90 15.19 0.56
C ASN A 329 -23.98 14.53 -0.83
N GLY A 330 -24.06 15.33 -1.89
CA GLY A 330 -24.12 14.83 -3.28
C GLY A 330 -25.53 14.37 -3.73
N ASN A 331 -26.55 14.53 -2.89
CA ASN A 331 -27.93 14.19 -3.21
C ASN A 331 -28.81 15.43 -3.33
N ALA A 332 -29.85 15.38 -4.18
CA ALA A 332 -30.94 16.31 -4.13
C ALA A 332 -31.96 15.86 -3.06
N ALA A 333 -32.30 16.75 -2.14
CA ALA A 333 -32.99 16.36 -0.92
C ALA A 333 -34.22 17.24 -0.62
N LEU A 334 -35.24 16.61 0.01
CA LEU A 334 -36.28 17.24 0.79
C LEU A 334 -36.23 16.72 2.23
N ALA A 335 -36.46 17.57 3.21
CA ALA A 335 -36.51 17.18 4.61
C ALA A 335 -37.82 17.65 5.25
N LYS A 336 -38.64 16.72 5.77
CA LYS A 336 -39.87 17.02 6.49
C LYS A 336 -39.62 17.01 7.98
N TYR A 337 -39.86 18.11 8.64
CA TYR A 337 -39.79 18.21 10.09
C TYR A 337 -41.06 17.64 10.73
N LEU A 338 -40.92 16.58 11.55
CA LEU A 338 -42.01 15.85 12.16
C LEU A 338 -42.20 16.16 13.65
N GLY A 339 -41.31 16.99 14.23
CA GLY A 339 -41.44 17.45 15.59
C GLY A 339 -40.21 17.24 16.46
N SER A 340 -40.32 17.70 17.69
CA SER A 340 -39.32 17.50 18.72
C SER A 340 -39.94 17.06 20.03
N LYS A 341 -39.16 16.37 20.85
CA LYS A 341 -39.51 16.08 22.25
C LYS A 341 -38.28 16.26 23.12
N VAL A 342 -38.46 16.69 24.34
CA VAL A 342 -37.37 16.69 25.33
C VAL A 342 -37.37 15.34 26.02
N THR A 343 -36.23 14.65 25.99
CA THR A 343 -36.07 13.34 26.67
C THR A 343 -34.64 13.20 27.17
N ALA A 344 -34.40 12.20 28.01
CA ALA A 344 -33.08 11.95 28.54
C ALA A 344 -32.04 11.74 27.41
N ASP A 345 -30.78 12.09 27.69
CA ASP A 345 -29.70 11.98 26.73
C ASP A 345 -29.18 10.54 26.59
N SER A 346 -29.15 9.83 27.70
CA SER A 346 -28.75 8.42 27.73
C SER A 346 -29.59 7.62 28.72
N ALA A 347 -29.69 6.33 28.48
CA ALA A 347 -30.31 5.36 29.37
C ALA A 347 -29.34 4.25 29.73
N LYS A 348 -29.61 3.65 30.89
CA LYS A 348 -28.99 2.40 31.35
C LYS A 348 -30.09 1.34 31.42
N ALA A 349 -29.84 0.17 30.82
CA ALA A 349 -30.79 -0.94 30.83
C ALA A 349 -30.04 -2.26 30.78
N ARG A 350 -30.71 -3.34 31.20
CA ARG A 350 -30.26 -4.71 30.91
C ARG A 350 -31.38 -5.54 30.31
N HIS A 351 -31.00 -6.51 29.48
CA HIS A 351 -32.01 -7.31 28.80
C HIS A 351 -31.61 -8.78 28.57
N ILE A 352 -32.61 -9.61 28.27
CA ILE A 352 -32.47 -10.97 27.76
C ILE A 352 -33.12 -11.00 26.39
N LEU A 353 -32.35 -11.22 25.31
CA LEU A 353 -32.91 -11.34 23.97
C LEU A 353 -33.29 -12.79 23.66
N ILE A 354 -34.54 -13.03 23.38
CA ILE A 354 -35.06 -14.28 22.85
C ILE A 354 -35.26 -14.11 21.35
N ALA A 355 -34.23 -14.42 20.62
CA ALA A 355 -34.22 -14.20 19.15
C ALA A 355 -35.12 -15.21 18.43
N LEU A 356 -35.80 -14.74 17.37
CA LEU A 356 -36.61 -15.54 16.46
C LEU A 356 -35.75 -16.23 15.40
N ARG A 357 -34.62 -15.58 15.02
CA ARG A 357 -33.66 -16.05 14.04
C ARG A 357 -32.24 -15.94 14.60
N ASP A 358 -31.36 -16.78 14.13
CA ASP A 358 -29.94 -16.63 14.39
C ASP A 358 -29.46 -15.30 13.81
N LEU A 359 -28.80 -14.49 14.62
CA LEU A 359 -28.39 -13.12 14.25
C LEU A 359 -27.23 -13.08 13.25
N GLN A 360 -26.49 -14.20 13.08
CA GLN A 360 -25.37 -14.30 12.15
C GLN A 360 -25.79 -14.97 10.84
N THR A 361 -26.52 -16.09 10.93
CA THR A 361 -26.88 -16.90 9.77
C THR A 361 -28.28 -16.59 9.21
N GLY A 362 -29.14 -15.87 9.96
CA GLY A 362 -30.51 -15.59 9.59
C GLY A 362 -31.47 -16.78 9.67
N GLN A 363 -30.97 -17.96 10.06
CA GLN A 363 -31.78 -19.19 10.15
C GLN A 363 -32.84 -19.08 11.27
N PRO A 364 -34.05 -19.59 11.05
CA PRO A 364 -35.09 -19.61 12.08
C PRO A 364 -34.65 -20.43 13.31
N LEU A 365 -34.72 -19.86 14.50
CA LEU A 365 -34.42 -20.54 15.75
C LEU A 365 -35.69 -21.04 16.44
N ARG A 366 -36.78 -20.27 16.41
CA ARG A 366 -38.05 -20.59 17.06
C ARG A 366 -39.20 -19.76 16.44
N ASP A 367 -40.40 -20.26 16.59
CA ASP A 367 -41.60 -19.51 16.21
C ASP A 367 -41.94 -18.41 17.22
N ASP A 368 -42.76 -17.45 16.80
CA ASP A 368 -43.14 -16.29 17.60
C ASP A 368 -43.83 -16.66 18.93
N SER A 369 -44.73 -17.65 18.89
CA SER A 369 -45.46 -18.10 20.07
C SER A 369 -44.54 -18.71 21.14
N THR A 370 -43.62 -19.57 20.71
CA THR A 370 -42.62 -20.20 21.60
C THR A 370 -41.66 -19.15 22.18
N ALA A 371 -41.21 -18.20 21.38
CA ALA A 371 -40.36 -17.11 21.85
C ALA A 371 -41.09 -16.24 22.89
N LYS A 372 -42.37 -15.91 22.65
CA LYS A 372 -43.16 -15.11 23.57
C LYS A 372 -43.38 -15.83 24.88
N LYS A 373 -43.79 -17.12 24.88
CA LYS A 373 -43.98 -17.93 26.10
C LYS A 373 -42.69 -18.01 26.93
N LEU A 374 -41.53 -18.15 26.28
CA LEU A 374 -40.24 -18.16 26.97
C LEU A 374 -39.96 -16.79 27.60
N ALA A 375 -40.20 -15.70 26.89
CA ALA A 375 -40.01 -14.34 27.40
C ALA A 375 -40.94 -14.07 28.60
N ASP A 376 -42.23 -14.49 28.53
CA ASP A 376 -43.18 -14.36 29.62
C ASP A 376 -42.73 -15.14 30.84
N SER A 377 -42.24 -16.38 30.68
CA SER A 377 -41.69 -17.21 31.76
C SER A 377 -40.46 -16.59 32.42
N LEU A 378 -39.55 -16.03 31.61
CA LEU A 378 -38.36 -15.36 32.12
C LEU A 378 -38.70 -14.06 32.86
N LEU A 379 -39.67 -13.28 32.38
CA LEU A 379 -40.15 -12.11 33.09
C LEU A 379 -40.77 -12.48 34.45
N ALA A 380 -41.56 -13.55 34.49
CA ALA A 380 -42.12 -14.07 35.74
C ALA A 380 -41.02 -14.50 36.74
N ALA A 381 -39.98 -15.22 36.25
CA ALA A 381 -38.85 -15.64 37.07
C ALA A 381 -38.07 -14.43 37.63
N VAL A 382 -37.79 -13.42 36.78
CA VAL A 382 -37.09 -12.18 37.19
C VAL A 382 -37.93 -11.39 38.22
N ASN A 383 -39.24 -11.34 38.05
CA ASN A 383 -40.13 -10.68 39.00
C ASN A 383 -40.23 -11.46 40.33
N ALA A 384 -40.06 -12.80 40.33
CA ALA A 384 -39.95 -13.65 41.50
C ALA A 384 -38.55 -13.61 42.17
N GLY A 385 -37.61 -12.80 41.66
CA GLY A 385 -36.29 -12.61 42.28
C GLY A 385 -35.17 -13.49 41.73
N ALA A 386 -35.37 -14.19 40.61
CA ALA A 386 -34.29 -14.94 39.97
C ALA A 386 -33.16 -14.01 39.51
N ASP A 387 -31.93 -14.51 39.58
CA ASP A 387 -30.74 -13.74 39.11
C ASP A 387 -30.82 -13.46 37.61
N PHE A 388 -30.95 -12.20 37.31
CA PHE A 388 -31.07 -11.71 35.93
C PHE A 388 -29.84 -12.08 35.08
N SER A 389 -28.62 -11.96 35.65
CA SER A 389 -27.39 -12.24 34.95
C SER A 389 -27.21 -13.74 34.64
N ALA A 390 -27.65 -14.61 35.55
CA ALA A 390 -27.67 -16.04 35.30
C ALA A 390 -28.62 -16.40 34.15
N LEU A 391 -29.82 -15.79 34.11
CA LEU A 391 -30.77 -15.98 33.02
C LEU A 391 -30.27 -15.42 31.69
N VAL A 392 -29.56 -14.28 31.69
CA VAL A 392 -28.91 -13.74 30.50
C VAL A 392 -27.91 -14.74 29.94
N LYS A 393 -27.01 -15.26 30.77
CA LYS A 393 -25.98 -16.23 30.37
C LYS A 393 -26.61 -17.49 29.76
N GLN A 394 -27.72 -17.93 30.27
CA GLN A 394 -28.40 -19.14 29.80
C GLN A 394 -29.24 -18.93 28.54
N PHE A 395 -30.00 -17.84 28.47
CA PHE A 395 -31.07 -17.67 27.49
C PHE A 395 -30.85 -16.58 26.46
N SER A 396 -29.97 -15.59 26.73
CA SER A 396 -29.83 -14.45 25.82
C SER A 396 -29.09 -14.83 24.54
N SER A 397 -29.68 -14.40 23.43
CA SER A 397 -29.06 -14.48 22.09
C SER A 397 -28.20 -13.24 21.74
N ASP A 398 -28.22 -12.21 22.62
CA ASP A 398 -27.41 -11.01 22.39
C ASP A 398 -25.97 -11.19 22.86
N GLN A 399 -25.06 -11.46 21.94
CA GLN A 399 -23.65 -11.66 22.26
C GLN A 399 -22.98 -10.37 22.75
N GLY A 400 -23.48 -9.18 22.39
CA GLY A 400 -22.89 -7.90 22.77
C GLY A 400 -22.97 -7.56 24.25
N SER A 401 -24.04 -8.08 24.94
CA SER A 401 -24.28 -7.85 26.35
C SER A 401 -24.28 -9.12 27.21
N LYS A 402 -24.27 -10.32 26.61
CA LYS A 402 -24.37 -11.59 27.28
C LYS A 402 -23.35 -11.77 28.40
N ASP A 403 -22.08 -11.50 28.12
CA ASP A 403 -20.99 -11.64 29.11
C ASP A 403 -20.98 -10.53 30.17
N LYS A 404 -21.78 -9.48 29.97
CA LYS A 404 -21.98 -8.37 30.90
C LYS A 404 -23.31 -8.48 31.67
N GLY A 405 -23.90 -9.66 31.72
CA GLY A 405 -25.20 -9.88 32.39
C GLY A 405 -26.36 -9.14 31.70
N GLY A 406 -26.28 -8.96 30.40
CA GLY A 406 -27.29 -8.26 29.60
C GLY A 406 -27.22 -6.72 29.65
N LEU A 407 -26.16 -6.16 30.27
CA LEU A 407 -26.08 -4.76 30.64
C LEU A 407 -25.55 -3.88 29.50
N TYR A 408 -26.29 -2.80 29.23
CA TYR A 408 -25.87 -1.62 28.52
C TYR A 408 -25.75 -0.46 29.51
N GLU A 409 -24.49 -0.09 29.86
CA GLU A 409 -24.20 0.91 30.90
C GLU A 409 -24.68 2.32 30.53
N SER A 410 -24.58 2.69 29.26
CA SER A 410 -25.05 3.97 28.74
C SER A 410 -25.19 3.88 27.23
N PHE A 411 -26.36 4.15 26.74
CA PHE A 411 -26.63 4.30 25.29
C PHE A 411 -27.49 5.54 25.05
N PRO A 412 -27.21 6.32 23.98
CA PRO A 412 -27.97 7.53 23.68
C PRO A 412 -29.37 7.21 23.17
N TYR A 413 -30.27 8.18 23.30
CA TYR A 413 -31.62 8.07 22.76
C TYR A 413 -31.58 7.87 21.24
N GLY A 414 -32.27 6.84 20.74
CA GLY A 414 -32.35 6.51 19.31
C GLY A 414 -31.28 5.53 18.79
N GLU A 415 -30.41 5.02 19.64
CA GLU A 415 -29.42 3.99 19.25
C GLU A 415 -30.06 2.59 19.16
N MET A 416 -30.98 2.29 20.07
CA MET A 416 -31.68 1.00 20.11
C MET A 416 -32.97 1.02 19.27
N MET A 417 -33.49 -0.18 18.97
CA MET A 417 -34.78 -0.30 18.27
C MET A 417 -35.86 0.52 18.98
N PRO A 418 -36.81 1.12 18.23
CA PRO A 418 -37.77 2.07 18.77
C PRO A 418 -38.50 1.59 20.02
N GLU A 419 -38.95 0.34 20.04
CA GLU A 419 -39.70 -0.24 21.14
C GLU A 419 -38.84 -0.44 22.39
N PHE A 420 -37.59 -0.88 22.19
CA PHE A 420 -36.61 -1.03 23.28
C PHE A 420 -36.24 0.34 23.84
N ASN A 421 -35.95 1.28 22.93
CA ASN A 421 -35.58 2.64 23.25
C ASN A 421 -36.67 3.35 24.05
N GLU A 422 -37.94 3.26 23.60
CA GLU A 422 -39.07 3.86 24.31
C GLU A 422 -39.20 3.29 25.72
N PHE A 423 -39.08 1.97 25.90
CA PHE A 423 -39.14 1.35 27.22
C PHE A 423 -38.03 1.85 28.16
N ALA A 424 -36.79 1.84 27.69
CA ALA A 424 -35.61 2.18 28.50
C ALA A 424 -35.60 3.66 28.93
N PHE A 425 -36.16 4.56 28.09
CA PHE A 425 -36.11 6.01 28.32
C PHE A 425 -37.38 6.55 29.02
N THR A 426 -38.49 5.81 28.98
CA THR A 426 -39.77 6.31 29.56
C THR A 426 -40.18 5.62 30.84
N LYS A 427 -39.68 4.40 31.11
CA LYS A 427 -40.05 3.64 32.32
C LYS A 427 -39.14 4.03 33.48
N PRO A 428 -39.70 4.13 34.71
CA PRO A 428 -38.89 4.34 35.90
C PRO A 428 -37.84 3.25 36.11
N ALA A 429 -36.72 3.62 36.75
CA ALA A 429 -35.68 2.65 37.12
C ALA A 429 -36.26 1.49 37.96
N GLY A 430 -35.85 0.26 37.65
CA GLY A 430 -36.36 -0.98 38.25
C GLY A 430 -37.59 -1.56 37.53
N THR A 431 -38.20 -0.86 36.59
CA THR A 431 -39.32 -1.40 35.79
C THR A 431 -38.83 -2.50 34.88
N LYS A 432 -39.49 -3.65 34.93
CA LYS A 432 -39.24 -4.82 34.11
C LYS A 432 -40.42 -5.06 33.16
N GLY A 433 -40.15 -5.54 31.96
CA GLY A 433 -41.18 -5.81 30.97
C GLY A 433 -40.68 -6.54 29.75
N ILE A 434 -41.57 -6.77 28.79
CA ILE A 434 -41.24 -7.40 27.51
C ILE A 434 -41.50 -6.39 26.40
N VAL A 435 -40.55 -6.24 25.51
CA VAL A 435 -40.73 -5.52 24.25
C VAL A 435 -40.43 -6.45 23.09
N LYS A 436 -41.18 -6.29 21.99
CA LYS A 436 -40.97 -7.03 20.75
C LYS A 436 -40.29 -6.13 19.73
N THR A 437 -39.22 -6.62 19.14
CA THR A 437 -38.50 -5.95 18.03
C THR A 437 -38.41 -6.91 16.85
N PRO A 438 -37.90 -6.50 15.68
CA PRO A 438 -37.62 -7.41 14.57
C PRO A 438 -36.66 -8.56 14.92
N TYR A 439 -35.82 -8.40 15.93
CA TYR A 439 -34.89 -9.44 16.40
C TYR A 439 -35.55 -10.52 17.25
N GLY A 440 -36.66 -10.18 17.92
CA GLY A 440 -37.37 -11.10 18.84
C GLY A 440 -37.92 -10.40 20.05
N TYR A 441 -38.08 -11.14 21.13
CA TYR A 441 -38.58 -10.64 22.41
C TYR A 441 -37.44 -10.30 23.36
N HIS A 442 -37.50 -9.10 23.93
CA HIS A 442 -36.56 -8.64 24.95
C HIS A 442 -37.27 -8.60 26.31
N VAL A 443 -36.77 -9.38 27.26
CA VAL A 443 -37.10 -9.15 28.68
C VAL A 443 -36.14 -8.07 29.15
N ILE A 444 -36.64 -6.86 29.41
CA ILE A 444 -35.86 -5.67 29.68
C ILE A 444 -36.14 -5.12 31.08
N GLU A 445 -35.08 -4.63 31.74
CA GLU A 445 -35.16 -3.83 32.95
C GLU A 445 -34.58 -2.45 32.70
N ALA A 446 -35.39 -1.41 32.89
CA ALA A 446 -34.93 -0.03 32.90
C ALA A 446 -34.13 0.25 34.18
N MET A 447 -32.92 0.75 34.07
CA MET A 447 -32.05 0.98 35.24
C MET A 447 -31.79 2.48 35.50
N GLY A 448 -32.39 3.36 34.69
CA GLY A 448 -32.35 4.80 34.85
C GLY A 448 -31.87 5.55 33.61
N THR A 449 -32.03 6.85 33.68
CA THR A 449 -31.65 7.78 32.58
C THR A 449 -30.80 8.91 33.08
N LYS A 450 -30.03 9.55 32.19
CA LYS A 450 -29.14 10.67 32.52
C LYS A 450 -29.23 11.78 31.46
N GLY A 451 -29.12 13.04 31.90
CA GLY A 451 -29.19 14.21 31.04
C GLY A 451 -30.62 14.50 30.57
N SER A 452 -30.81 15.56 29.82
CA SER A 452 -32.07 15.91 29.17
C SER A 452 -31.83 16.94 28.09
N SER A 453 -32.22 16.64 26.84
CA SER A 453 -32.10 17.57 25.73
C SER A 453 -33.19 17.35 24.68
N PRO A 454 -33.42 18.35 23.82
CA PRO A 454 -34.34 18.20 22.69
C PRO A 454 -33.85 17.13 21.72
N LYS A 455 -34.74 16.22 21.33
CA LYS A 455 -34.57 15.26 20.25
C LYS A 455 -35.54 15.58 19.14
N TYR A 456 -35.14 15.37 17.92
CA TYR A 456 -35.85 15.79 16.72
C TYR A 456 -36.20 14.59 15.84
N LYS A 457 -37.34 14.63 15.21
CA LYS A 457 -37.74 13.65 14.19
C LYS A 457 -37.84 14.36 12.85
N VAL A 458 -37.00 13.90 11.91
CA VAL A 458 -36.93 14.43 10.55
C VAL A 458 -36.99 13.29 9.56
N ALA A 459 -37.77 13.45 8.53
CA ALA A 459 -37.84 12.50 7.43
C ALA A 459 -37.14 13.08 6.20
N PHE A 460 -36.26 12.30 5.59
CA PHE A 460 -35.48 12.71 4.44
C PHE A 460 -35.90 11.92 3.19
N LEU A 461 -36.20 12.65 2.11
CA LEU A 461 -36.28 12.12 0.76
C LEU A 461 -35.05 12.58 0.03
N GLN A 462 -34.13 11.66 -0.30
CA GLN A 462 -32.88 11.94 -1.00
C GLN A 462 -32.81 11.14 -2.29
N LYS A 463 -32.38 11.79 -3.37
CA LYS A 463 -32.06 11.16 -4.65
C LYS A 463 -30.68 11.53 -5.07
N GLU A 464 -29.87 10.53 -5.38
CA GLU A 464 -28.52 10.71 -5.86
C GLU A 464 -28.49 11.54 -7.14
N ILE A 465 -27.55 12.48 -7.23
CA ILE A 465 -27.31 13.26 -8.43
C ILE A 465 -26.35 12.46 -9.31
N THR A 466 -26.88 11.90 -10.38
CA THR A 466 -26.13 11.14 -11.37
C THR A 466 -25.92 11.95 -12.64
N ALA A 467 -24.84 11.71 -13.34
CA ALA A 467 -24.59 12.34 -14.64
C ALA A 467 -25.59 11.82 -15.67
N SER A 468 -26.12 12.72 -16.49
CA SER A 468 -27.01 12.36 -17.59
C SER A 468 -26.24 11.79 -18.80
N PRO A 469 -26.93 11.11 -19.73
CA PRO A 469 -26.35 10.70 -21.00
C PRO A 469 -25.73 11.88 -21.78
N GLU A 470 -26.31 13.06 -21.67
CA GLU A 470 -25.82 14.29 -22.29
C GLU A 470 -24.44 14.68 -21.71
N THR A 471 -24.26 14.58 -20.38
CA THR A 471 -22.99 14.85 -19.71
C THR A 471 -21.92 13.85 -20.14
N PHE A 472 -22.23 12.54 -20.17
CA PHE A 472 -21.32 11.53 -20.69
C PHE A 472 -20.96 11.75 -22.16
N ASN A 473 -21.96 12.01 -23.03
CA ASN A 473 -21.73 12.23 -24.45
C ASN A 473 -20.86 13.47 -24.69
N LYS A 474 -21.07 14.55 -23.92
CA LYS A 474 -20.26 15.76 -24.02
C LYS A 474 -18.81 15.48 -23.65
N ALA A 475 -18.57 14.80 -22.52
CA ALA A 475 -17.21 14.45 -22.08
C ALA A 475 -16.51 13.55 -23.11
N ASN A 476 -17.21 12.55 -23.64
CA ASN A 476 -16.68 11.67 -24.69
C ASN A 476 -16.36 12.42 -25.98
N LEU A 477 -17.26 13.31 -26.42
CA LEU A 477 -17.08 14.12 -27.64
C LEU A 477 -15.85 15.03 -27.52
N GLU A 478 -15.68 15.71 -26.39
CA GLU A 478 -14.51 16.57 -26.17
C GLU A 478 -13.20 15.76 -26.08
N ALA A 479 -13.22 14.61 -25.42
CA ALA A 479 -12.08 13.68 -25.40
C ALA A 479 -11.74 13.19 -26.82
N THR A 480 -12.74 12.80 -27.61
CA THR A 480 -12.56 12.33 -29.00
C THR A 480 -12.01 13.45 -29.92
N LYS A 481 -12.46 14.69 -29.74
CA LYS A 481 -11.91 15.82 -30.49
C LYS A 481 -10.43 16.03 -30.19
N LEU A 482 -9.99 15.91 -28.95
CA LEU A 482 -8.60 16.02 -28.56
C LEU A 482 -7.79 14.84 -29.11
N SER A 483 -8.29 13.62 -29.02
CA SER A 483 -7.60 12.40 -29.48
C SER A 483 -7.47 12.36 -31.00
N SER A 484 -8.31 13.04 -31.74
CA SER A 484 -8.27 13.10 -33.21
C SER A 484 -7.19 14.03 -33.78
N GLN A 485 -6.42 14.72 -32.93
CA GLN A 485 -5.31 15.55 -33.36
C GLN A 485 -4.19 14.67 -33.93
N LYS A 486 -3.56 15.12 -35.04
CA LYS A 486 -2.61 14.29 -35.79
C LYS A 486 -1.16 14.40 -35.33
N SER A 487 -0.88 15.31 -34.42
CA SER A 487 0.48 15.57 -33.94
C SER A 487 0.50 16.21 -32.58
N ALA A 488 1.60 16.04 -31.86
CA ALA A 488 1.80 16.68 -30.55
C ALA A 488 1.63 18.22 -30.64
N LYS A 489 2.01 18.84 -31.77
CA LYS A 489 1.84 20.29 -31.98
C LYS A 489 0.36 20.69 -32.09
N GLU A 490 -0.44 19.92 -32.80
CA GLU A 490 -1.90 20.13 -32.90
C GLU A 490 -2.60 19.85 -31.56
N PHE A 491 -2.15 18.83 -30.85
CA PHE A 491 -2.61 18.52 -29.51
C PHE A 491 -2.42 19.70 -28.56
N GLU A 492 -1.22 20.27 -28.49
CA GLU A 492 -0.93 21.45 -27.67
C GLU A 492 -1.75 22.67 -28.09
N ALA A 493 -1.88 22.90 -29.39
CA ALA A 493 -2.65 24.01 -29.93
C ALA A 493 -4.15 23.88 -29.59
N TYR A 494 -4.70 22.67 -29.65
CA TYR A 494 -6.09 22.40 -29.26
C TYR A 494 -6.31 22.64 -27.77
N ILE A 495 -5.43 22.14 -26.91
CA ILE A 495 -5.47 22.34 -25.46
C ILE A 495 -5.48 23.83 -25.12
N ALA A 496 -4.55 24.58 -25.69
CA ALA A 496 -4.46 26.04 -25.48
C ALA A 496 -5.74 26.77 -25.93
N LYS A 497 -6.27 26.43 -27.13
CA LYS A 497 -7.48 27.02 -27.68
C LYS A 497 -8.73 26.68 -26.88
N ALA A 498 -8.85 25.46 -26.40
CA ALA A 498 -10.00 24.98 -25.64
C ALA A 498 -9.91 25.29 -24.12
N GLY A 499 -8.79 25.88 -23.65
CA GLY A 499 -8.58 26.19 -22.24
C GLY A 499 -8.50 24.95 -21.34
N LEU A 500 -8.05 23.80 -21.90
CA LEU A 500 -7.94 22.54 -21.18
C LEU A 500 -6.70 22.51 -20.27
N GLN A 501 -6.78 21.77 -19.19
CA GLN A 501 -5.65 21.57 -18.27
C GLN A 501 -4.88 20.30 -18.64
N LYS A 502 -3.63 20.48 -19.09
CA LYS A 502 -2.70 19.38 -19.33
C LYS A 502 -1.95 19.05 -18.04
N VAL A 503 -1.94 17.79 -17.66
CA VAL A 503 -1.16 17.26 -16.55
C VAL A 503 0.08 16.59 -17.13
N ILE A 504 1.26 17.06 -16.73
CA ILE A 504 2.54 16.41 -17.03
C ILE A 504 2.83 15.45 -15.88
N TRP A 505 2.89 14.14 -16.17
CA TRP A 505 3.22 13.17 -15.16
C TRP A 505 4.74 13.16 -14.91
N PRO A 506 5.21 13.49 -13.69
CA PRO A 506 6.63 13.72 -13.45
C PRO A 506 7.46 12.44 -13.35
N ASN A 507 6.82 11.29 -13.16
CA ASN A 507 7.50 10.02 -12.98
C ASN A 507 7.54 9.22 -14.28
N ILE A 508 8.55 8.37 -14.40
CA ILE A 508 8.64 7.39 -15.48
C ILE A 508 7.60 6.30 -15.20
N VAL A 509 6.76 6.03 -16.19
CA VAL A 509 5.82 4.92 -16.22
C VAL A 509 6.56 3.67 -16.68
N LYS A 510 6.50 2.59 -15.89
CA LYS A 510 7.07 1.28 -16.22
C LYS A 510 6.03 0.37 -16.88
N GLU A 511 6.49 -0.63 -17.64
CA GLU A 511 5.60 -1.51 -18.44
C GLU A 511 4.55 -2.24 -17.58
N ASN A 512 4.87 -2.57 -16.35
CA ASN A 512 3.97 -3.28 -15.45
C ASN A 512 3.26 -2.38 -14.42
N ASP A 513 3.38 -1.06 -14.57
CA ASP A 513 2.63 -0.13 -13.72
C ASP A 513 1.12 -0.28 -13.99
N TYR A 514 0.33 -0.19 -12.93
CA TYR A 514 -1.13 -0.14 -12.99
C TYR A 514 -1.70 1.21 -12.55
N ARG A 515 -0.81 2.11 -12.07
CA ARG A 515 -1.15 3.43 -11.55
C ARG A 515 -0.44 4.52 -12.33
N VAL A 516 -1.17 5.56 -12.67
CA VAL A 516 -0.62 6.78 -13.25
C VAL A 516 -1.30 7.97 -12.57
N GLY A 517 -0.55 8.74 -11.80
CA GLY A 517 -1.12 9.86 -11.06
C GLY A 517 -2.19 9.42 -10.07
N GLN A 518 -3.36 10.02 -10.20
CA GLN A 518 -4.54 9.69 -9.40
C GLN A 518 -5.26 8.41 -9.84
N PHE A 519 -4.93 7.89 -11.01
CA PHE A 519 -5.61 6.73 -11.59
C PHE A 519 -5.03 5.44 -10.99
N GLN A 520 -5.86 4.69 -10.28
CA GLN A 520 -5.51 3.44 -9.62
C GLN A 520 -5.61 2.23 -10.55
N ASP A 521 -6.27 2.40 -11.72
CA ASP A 521 -6.55 1.35 -12.70
C ASP A 521 -6.22 1.87 -14.10
N ALA A 522 -4.93 2.22 -14.29
CA ALA A 522 -4.44 2.83 -15.52
C ALA A 522 -3.75 1.84 -16.47
N ARG A 523 -3.97 0.53 -16.31
CA ARG A 523 -3.27 -0.51 -17.07
C ARG A 523 -3.39 -0.36 -18.59
N GLN A 524 -4.58 -0.01 -19.08
CA GLN A 524 -4.80 0.22 -20.51
C GLN A 524 -3.97 1.41 -21.04
N LEU A 525 -3.92 2.49 -20.26
CA LEU A 525 -3.11 3.67 -20.58
C LEU A 525 -1.61 3.33 -20.60
N VAL A 526 -1.14 2.55 -19.63
CA VAL A 526 0.26 2.10 -19.56
C VAL A 526 0.62 1.23 -20.77
N ARG A 527 -0.21 0.25 -21.10
CA ARG A 527 0.00 -0.61 -22.26
C ARG A 527 0.08 0.19 -23.55
N TRP A 528 -0.87 1.08 -23.77
CA TRP A 528 -0.84 1.98 -24.90
C TRP A 528 0.47 2.80 -24.95
N ALA A 529 0.91 3.36 -23.82
CA ALA A 529 2.12 4.19 -23.77
C ALA A 529 3.38 3.40 -24.17
N PHE A 530 3.42 2.07 -23.92
CA PHE A 530 4.54 1.22 -24.33
C PHE A 530 4.47 0.79 -25.81
N GLU A 531 3.30 0.77 -26.43
CA GLU A 531 3.10 0.52 -27.86
C GLU A 531 3.29 1.78 -28.69
N ALA A 532 3.10 2.97 -28.10
CA ALA A 532 3.14 4.26 -28.75
C ALA A 532 4.58 4.80 -28.91
N SER A 533 4.77 5.61 -29.93
CA SER A 533 5.98 6.40 -30.17
C SER A 533 5.89 7.77 -29.50
N LYS A 534 7.04 8.43 -29.35
CA LYS A 534 7.07 9.81 -28.84
C LYS A 534 6.21 10.75 -29.70
N GLY A 535 5.29 11.45 -29.06
CA GLY A 535 4.37 12.40 -29.70
C GLY A 535 3.05 11.79 -30.15
N ASP A 536 2.88 10.47 -30.04
CA ASP A 536 1.61 9.82 -30.32
C ASP A 536 0.56 10.24 -29.29
N ILE A 537 -0.70 10.26 -29.73
CA ILE A 537 -1.85 10.66 -28.93
C ILE A 537 -2.77 9.45 -28.79
N SER A 538 -3.23 9.19 -27.57
CA SER A 538 -4.08 8.05 -27.29
C SER A 538 -5.53 8.26 -27.76
N GLU A 539 -6.26 7.16 -27.92
CA GLU A 539 -7.71 7.18 -27.84
C GLU A 539 -8.17 7.57 -26.43
N PRO A 540 -9.42 8.00 -26.23
CA PRO A 540 -9.95 8.29 -24.90
C PRO A 540 -10.06 7.01 -24.07
N PHE A 541 -9.34 6.92 -22.95
CA PHE A 541 -9.49 5.87 -21.96
C PHE A 541 -10.52 6.28 -20.90
N ASN A 542 -11.47 5.42 -20.60
CA ASN A 542 -12.39 5.63 -19.48
C ASN A 542 -11.79 5.02 -18.21
N ILE A 543 -11.33 5.87 -17.29
CA ILE A 543 -10.64 5.47 -16.05
C ILE A 543 -11.25 6.25 -14.88
N ASN A 544 -11.84 5.55 -13.89
CA ASN A 544 -12.40 6.18 -12.68
C ASN A 544 -13.34 7.35 -12.99
N ASP A 545 -14.33 7.13 -13.85
CA ASP A 545 -15.36 8.11 -14.23
C ASP A 545 -14.81 9.40 -14.89
N VAL A 546 -13.65 9.31 -15.55
CA VAL A 546 -13.13 10.36 -16.43
C VAL A 546 -12.62 9.77 -17.74
N TYR A 547 -12.77 10.50 -18.84
CA TYR A 547 -12.02 10.18 -20.05
C TYR A 547 -10.63 10.80 -19.98
N VAL A 548 -9.62 10.00 -20.27
CA VAL A 548 -8.19 10.40 -20.27
C VAL A 548 -7.69 10.32 -21.70
N VAL A 549 -7.11 11.41 -22.23
CA VAL A 549 -6.38 11.43 -23.50
C VAL A 549 -4.94 11.81 -23.21
N ALA A 550 -4.01 10.93 -23.56
CA ALA A 550 -2.59 11.06 -23.24
C ALA A 550 -1.71 11.22 -24.49
N THR A 551 -0.51 11.75 -24.28
CA THR A 551 0.57 11.77 -25.26
C THR A 551 1.87 11.28 -24.63
N VAL A 552 2.72 10.60 -25.41
CA VAL A 552 4.04 10.17 -24.97
C VAL A 552 5.04 11.31 -25.18
N ASP A 553 5.54 11.87 -24.09
CA ASP A 553 6.52 12.96 -24.11
C ASP A 553 7.94 12.44 -24.34
N LYS A 554 8.28 11.26 -23.74
CA LYS A 554 9.61 10.66 -23.84
C LYS A 554 9.51 9.13 -23.77
N VAL A 555 10.33 8.49 -24.60
CA VAL A 555 10.59 7.05 -24.57
C VAL A 555 11.96 6.84 -23.96
N GLU A 556 12.06 5.98 -22.95
CA GLU A 556 13.31 5.53 -22.37
C GLU A 556 13.44 4.02 -22.59
N ASP A 557 14.58 3.61 -23.16
CA ASP A 557 14.88 2.20 -23.41
C ASP A 557 15.55 1.57 -22.20
N GLU A 558 15.40 0.26 -22.05
CA GLU A 558 16.15 -0.52 -21.06
C GLU A 558 17.66 -0.42 -21.34
N GLY A 559 18.46 -0.27 -20.28
CA GLY A 559 19.91 -0.25 -20.39
C GLY A 559 20.59 0.72 -19.45
N VAL A 560 21.44 1.58 -20.00
CA VAL A 560 22.18 2.60 -19.25
C VAL A 560 21.63 3.97 -19.63
N GLN A 561 21.42 4.81 -18.63
CA GLN A 561 20.89 6.16 -18.83
C GLN A 561 21.69 6.95 -19.88
N SER A 562 20.96 7.67 -20.73
CA SER A 562 21.56 8.61 -21.67
C SER A 562 22.19 9.81 -20.92
N ALA A 563 23.10 10.54 -21.60
CA ALA A 563 23.67 11.77 -21.05
C ALA A 563 22.58 12.76 -20.60
N ALA A 564 21.52 12.90 -21.37
CA ALA A 564 20.41 13.80 -21.05
C ALA A 564 19.66 13.35 -19.78
N ALA A 565 19.44 12.06 -19.60
CA ALA A 565 18.77 11.50 -18.42
C ALA A 565 19.65 11.62 -17.15
N ALA A 566 20.95 11.37 -17.28
CA ALA A 566 21.91 11.42 -16.18
C ALA A 566 22.37 12.84 -15.82
N ARG A 567 22.19 13.83 -16.71
CA ARG A 567 22.67 15.21 -16.54
C ARG A 567 22.30 15.84 -15.18
N PRO A 568 21.03 15.79 -14.69
CA PRO A 568 20.67 16.42 -13.42
C PRO A 568 21.49 15.89 -12.23
N THR A 569 21.88 14.63 -12.28
CA THR A 569 22.63 13.96 -11.19
C THR A 569 24.14 14.13 -11.35
N VAL A 570 24.64 14.07 -12.58
CA VAL A 570 26.09 13.94 -12.86
C VAL A 570 26.75 15.28 -13.12
N GLU A 571 26.05 16.25 -13.69
CA GLU A 571 26.62 17.54 -14.11
C GLU A 571 27.31 18.28 -12.97
N GLY A 572 26.69 18.34 -11.79
CA GLY A 572 27.26 18.95 -10.59
C GLY A 572 28.56 18.28 -10.13
N VAL A 573 28.61 16.96 -10.21
CA VAL A 573 29.81 16.17 -9.86
C VAL A 573 30.98 16.50 -10.80
N ILE A 574 30.74 16.48 -12.11
CA ILE A 574 31.76 16.81 -13.10
C ILE A 574 32.20 18.27 -12.99
N ARG A 575 31.25 19.19 -12.82
CA ARG A 575 31.52 20.62 -12.63
C ARG A 575 32.41 20.85 -11.43
N ASN A 576 32.11 20.25 -10.29
CA ASN A 576 32.94 20.38 -9.09
C ASN A 576 34.33 19.76 -9.27
N ARG A 577 34.47 18.65 -10.01
CA ARG A 577 35.77 18.09 -10.35
C ARG A 577 36.61 19.07 -11.20
N LYS A 578 36.02 19.70 -12.23
CA LYS A 578 36.71 20.72 -13.06
C LYS A 578 37.11 21.95 -12.23
N LYS A 579 36.23 22.40 -11.33
CA LYS A 579 36.53 23.49 -10.41
C LYS A 579 37.70 23.14 -9.48
N ALA A 580 37.70 21.91 -8.95
CA ALA A 580 38.83 21.42 -8.14
C ALA A 580 40.14 21.47 -8.92
N GLU A 581 40.17 20.99 -10.16
CA GLU A 581 41.35 21.01 -11.03
C GLU A 581 41.89 22.45 -11.24
N ILE A 582 40.98 23.42 -11.49
CA ILE A 582 41.36 24.84 -11.62
C ILE A 582 41.94 25.38 -10.31
N ILE A 583 41.30 25.10 -9.18
CA ILE A 583 41.76 25.57 -7.88
C ILE A 583 43.14 24.93 -7.55
N ILE A 584 43.27 23.62 -7.72
CA ILE A 584 44.52 22.89 -7.46
C ILE A 584 45.66 23.43 -8.35
N LYS A 585 45.39 23.64 -9.62
CA LYS A 585 46.38 24.21 -10.56
C LYS A 585 46.85 25.60 -10.13
N LYS A 586 45.92 26.47 -9.66
CA LYS A 586 46.25 27.81 -9.17
C LYS A 586 47.10 27.77 -7.89
N LEU A 587 46.86 26.78 -7.00
CA LEU A 587 47.61 26.61 -5.76
C LEU A 587 49.03 26.06 -5.95
N GLY A 588 49.30 25.43 -7.10
CA GLY A 588 50.62 24.88 -7.44
C GLY A 588 50.96 23.56 -6.80
N ALA A 589 52.22 23.10 -6.92
CA ALA A 589 52.64 21.75 -6.54
C ALA A 589 52.85 21.56 -5.04
N ASN A 590 53.25 22.58 -4.30
CA ASN A 590 53.58 22.49 -2.87
C ASN A 590 52.95 23.64 -2.10
N PRO A 591 51.64 23.75 -2.02
CA PRO A 591 50.96 24.79 -1.26
C PRO A 591 51.11 24.55 0.23
N THR A 592 51.14 25.63 1.00
CA THR A 592 50.90 25.59 2.46
C THR A 592 49.50 26.09 2.76
N PRO A 593 48.90 25.79 3.91
CA PRO A 593 47.61 26.37 4.30
C PRO A 593 47.59 27.90 4.19
N GLU A 594 48.72 28.59 4.57
CA GLU A 594 48.85 30.03 4.48
C GLU A 594 48.85 30.53 3.02
N SER A 595 49.66 29.91 2.16
CA SER A 595 49.72 30.31 0.74
C SER A 595 48.43 30.02 0.01
N ALA A 596 47.78 28.89 0.32
CA ALA A 596 46.48 28.52 -0.27
C ALA A 596 45.36 29.49 0.18
N ALA A 597 45.32 29.83 1.46
CA ALA A 597 44.37 30.80 2.01
C ALA A 597 44.57 32.21 1.40
N ALA A 598 45.83 32.67 1.33
CA ALA A 598 46.17 33.97 0.73
C ALA A 598 45.78 34.04 -0.78
N ALA A 599 45.95 32.96 -1.57
CA ALA A 599 45.62 32.90 -2.98
C ALA A 599 44.13 33.16 -3.29
N TYR A 600 43.26 33.03 -2.31
CA TYR A 600 41.81 33.22 -2.40
C TYR A 600 41.25 34.17 -1.34
N ASN A 601 42.09 34.99 -0.70
CA ASN A 601 41.69 35.93 0.36
C ASN A 601 40.89 35.25 1.51
N LYS A 602 41.32 34.04 1.89
CA LYS A 602 40.76 33.27 3.00
C LYS A 602 41.74 33.31 4.18
N GLN A 603 41.28 32.78 5.31
CA GLN A 603 42.11 32.60 6.50
C GLN A 603 42.37 31.11 6.72
N VAL A 604 43.52 30.80 7.29
CA VAL A 604 43.81 29.46 7.77
C VAL A 604 42.91 29.19 8.99
N GLN A 605 42.30 28.02 8.97
CA GLN A 605 41.41 27.57 10.05
C GLN A 605 42.06 26.37 10.77
N THR A 606 41.55 26.07 11.94
CA THR A 606 41.99 24.93 12.75
C THR A 606 40.79 24.05 13.10
N ALA A 607 41.05 22.76 13.22
CA ALA A 607 40.03 21.79 13.66
C ALA A 607 40.69 20.69 14.52
N GLY A 608 39.92 20.06 15.39
CA GLY A 608 40.36 18.94 16.22
C GLY A 608 41.26 19.32 17.41
N ALA A 609 41.36 20.62 17.78
CA ALA A 609 42.13 21.05 18.96
C ALA A 609 41.58 20.45 20.28
N ASP A 610 40.29 20.13 20.29
CA ASP A 610 39.56 19.45 21.37
C ASP A 610 39.57 17.91 21.29
N SER A 611 40.46 17.34 20.49
CA SER A 611 40.52 15.89 20.19
C SER A 611 39.25 15.34 19.55
N SER A 612 38.47 16.18 18.86
CA SER A 612 37.20 15.77 18.21
C SER A 612 37.38 15.06 16.89
N ILE A 613 38.50 15.28 16.16
CA ILE A 613 38.77 14.53 14.93
C ILE A 613 39.37 13.17 15.29
N THR A 614 38.58 12.12 15.18
CA THR A 614 39.03 10.72 15.24
C THR A 614 38.98 10.09 13.87
N PHE A 615 39.68 9.00 13.66
CA PHE A 615 39.70 8.29 12.37
C PHE A 615 38.26 7.80 11.98
N ASN A 616 37.44 7.49 12.99
CA ASN A 616 36.06 7.04 12.81
C ASN A 616 35.04 8.21 12.78
N SER A 617 35.51 9.48 12.83
CA SER A 617 34.60 10.62 12.71
C SER A 617 33.92 10.62 11.35
N GLN A 618 32.59 10.81 11.33
CA GLN A 618 31.85 11.00 10.09
C GLN A 618 31.80 12.48 9.66
N ILE A 619 31.88 13.37 10.64
CA ILE A 619 31.74 14.81 10.45
C ILE A 619 32.89 15.51 11.17
N ILE A 620 33.47 16.53 10.53
CA ILE A 620 34.36 17.50 11.18
C ILE A 620 33.54 18.75 11.45
N GLN A 621 33.63 19.28 12.66
CA GLN A 621 32.94 20.52 13.04
C GLN A 621 33.31 21.64 12.06
N ASN A 622 32.31 22.35 11.57
CA ASN A 622 32.38 23.42 10.56
C ASN A 622 32.78 23.00 9.14
N LEU A 623 33.09 21.71 8.88
CA LEU A 623 33.46 21.20 7.54
C LEU A 623 32.44 20.18 7.00
N GLY A 624 31.64 19.54 7.87
CA GLY A 624 30.73 18.49 7.45
C GLY A 624 31.42 17.15 7.15
N MET A 625 30.87 16.38 6.22
CA MET A 625 31.36 15.05 5.84
C MET A 625 32.52 15.14 4.84
N GLU A 626 33.74 15.21 5.32
CA GLU A 626 34.96 15.31 4.52
C GLU A 626 35.92 14.14 4.82
N SER A 627 35.57 12.95 4.37
CA SER A 627 36.35 11.71 4.62
C SER A 627 37.81 11.80 4.21
N LYS A 628 38.10 12.52 3.12
CA LYS A 628 39.49 12.73 2.65
C LYS A 628 40.28 13.61 3.61
N VAL A 629 39.64 14.61 4.20
CA VAL A 629 40.28 15.47 5.22
C VAL A 629 40.55 14.65 6.48
N ILE A 630 39.61 13.81 6.93
CA ILE A 630 39.81 12.90 8.05
C ILE A 630 41.01 11.98 7.77
N GLY A 631 41.02 11.28 6.63
CA GLY A 631 42.16 10.39 6.28
C GLY A 631 43.49 11.12 6.21
N ALA A 632 43.52 12.33 5.65
CA ALA A 632 44.72 13.16 5.55
C ALA A 632 45.20 13.67 6.91
N SER A 633 44.28 13.89 7.89
CA SER A 633 44.60 14.35 9.26
C SER A 633 45.45 13.35 10.04
N PHE A 634 45.42 12.06 9.67
CA PHE A 634 46.22 11.00 10.30
C PHE A 634 47.50 10.65 9.53
N ASN A 635 47.79 11.36 8.42
CA ASN A 635 49.04 11.17 7.71
C ASN A 635 50.20 11.89 8.40
N LYS A 636 51.11 11.13 9.04
CA LYS A 636 52.28 11.64 9.77
C LYS A 636 53.17 12.53 8.92
N GLN A 637 53.24 12.32 7.60
CA GLN A 637 54.05 13.15 6.71
C GLN A 637 53.59 14.62 6.70
N TYR A 638 52.29 14.83 6.94
CA TYR A 638 51.71 16.20 6.96
C TYR A 638 51.96 16.95 8.28
N GLN A 639 52.67 16.32 9.26
CA GLN A 639 53.20 17.02 10.42
C GLN A 639 54.47 17.84 10.07
N THR A 640 55.29 17.33 9.13
CA THR A 640 56.52 17.97 8.71
C THR A 640 56.32 18.93 7.53
N LYS A 641 55.49 18.55 6.56
CA LYS A 641 55.13 19.35 5.40
C LYS A 641 53.60 19.36 5.19
N ALA A 642 53.05 20.44 4.59
CA ALA A 642 51.65 20.46 4.23
C ALA A 642 51.28 19.42 3.19
N SER A 643 50.03 19.01 3.13
CA SER A 643 49.50 18.13 2.07
C SER A 643 49.56 18.86 0.70
N PRO A 644 49.62 18.11 -0.41
CA PRO A 644 49.23 18.64 -1.68
C PRO A 644 47.79 19.17 -1.60
N ALA A 645 47.40 20.07 -2.48
CA ALA A 645 46.01 20.47 -2.61
C ALA A 645 45.17 19.27 -3.11
N PHE A 646 44.06 18.97 -2.46
CA PHE A 646 43.19 17.87 -2.85
C PHE A 646 41.72 18.23 -2.81
N ALA A 647 40.95 17.62 -3.70
CA ALA A 647 39.52 17.82 -3.81
C ALA A 647 38.77 17.05 -2.70
N GLY A 648 38.02 17.75 -1.87
CA GLY A 648 37.00 17.23 -0.96
C GLY A 648 35.60 17.25 -1.58
N THR A 649 34.59 17.10 -0.74
CA THR A 649 33.18 17.14 -1.15
C THR A 649 32.72 18.56 -1.48
N MET A 650 33.06 19.54 -0.63
CA MET A 650 32.57 20.92 -0.75
C MET A 650 33.58 21.89 -1.35
N GLY A 651 34.82 21.48 -1.54
CA GLY A 651 35.90 22.33 -2.06
C GLY A 651 37.26 21.65 -2.06
N VAL A 652 38.32 22.45 -2.24
CA VAL A 652 39.72 22.02 -2.24
C VAL A 652 40.33 22.37 -0.88
N PHE A 653 41.11 21.42 -0.38
CA PHE A 653 41.79 21.52 0.92
C PHE A 653 43.30 21.45 0.76
N VAL A 654 43.99 22.22 1.60
CA VAL A 654 45.40 22.07 1.93
C VAL A 654 45.53 22.01 3.43
N ILE A 655 46.06 20.92 3.96
CA ILE A 655 46.12 20.71 5.40
C ILE A 655 47.57 20.55 5.91
N LYS A 656 47.78 20.95 7.13
CA LYS A 656 48.96 20.61 7.94
C LYS A 656 48.50 19.98 9.24
N VAL A 657 49.06 18.84 9.58
CA VAL A 657 48.73 18.16 10.83
C VAL A 657 49.54 18.77 11.94
N ASN A 658 48.86 19.36 12.95
CA ASN A 658 49.50 19.99 14.09
C ASN A 658 49.93 18.94 15.14
N ALA A 659 49.02 17.97 15.41
CA ALA A 659 49.31 16.90 16.35
C ALA A 659 48.47 15.63 15.95
N ILE A 660 49.03 14.47 16.21
CA ILE A 660 48.33 13.20 16.28
C ILE A 660 48.58 12.65 17.68
N GLY A 661 47.50 12.35 18.38
CA GLY A 661 47.57 11.83 19.75
C GLY A 661 46.69 10.60 19.93
N THR A 662 46.73 10.03 21.11
CA THR A 662 45.93 8.89 21.51
C THR A 662 45.22 9.22 22.82
N LYS A 663 43.91 9.00 22.89
CA LYS A 663 43.13 9.12 24.12
C LYS A 663 43.55 8.06 25.13
N ALA A 664 43.34 8.32 26.43
CA ALA A 664 43.59 7.36 27.48
C ALA A 664 42.90 6.01 27.21
N ALA A 665 43.54 4.93 27.67
CA ALA A 665 42.98 3.59 27.54
C ALA A 665 41.69 3.49 28.37
N ASP A 666 40.67 2.85 27.83
CA ASP A 666 39.45 2.50 28.55
C ASP A 666 39.78 1.46 29.63
N THR A 667 38.91 1.35 30.65
CA THR A 667 39.03 0.22 31.58
C THR A 667 38.78 -1.10 30.81
N PRO A 668 39.32 -2.23 31.29
CA PRO A 668 39.13 -3.53 30.63
C PRO A 668 37.62 -3.86 30.43
N GLU A 669 36.76 -3.50 31.40
CA GLU A 669 35.34 -3.75 31.33
C GLU A 669 34.68 -2.89 30.24
N ALA A 670 35.02 -1.60 30.16
CA ALA A 670 34.48 -0.71 29.13
C ALA A 670 34.96 -1.13 27.73
N ALA A 671 36.21 -1.55 27.59
CA ALA A 671 36.74 -2.07 26.33
C ALA A 671 36.01 -3.33 25.89
N ALA A 672 35.78 -4.30 26.79
CA ALA A 672 35.01 -5.51 26.50
C ALA A 672 33.57 -5.21 26.10
N GLN A 673 32.90 -4.26 26.77
CA GLN A 673 31.56 -3.84 26.43
C GLN A 673 31.50 -3.22 25.02
N GLN A 674 32.40 -2.30 24.69
CA GLN A 674 32.47 -1.70 23.36
C GLN A 674 32.74 -2.73 22.28
N GLN A 675 33.60 -3.68 22.53
CA GLN A 675 33.89 -4.79 21.62
C GLN A 675 32.66 -5.65 21.34
N ASN A 676 31.89 -5.99 22.39
CA ASN A 676 30.65 -6.75 22.25
C ASN A 676 29.58 -5.95 21.45
N LEU A 677 29.45 -4.66 21.70
CA LEU A 677 28.55 -3.78 20.97
C LEU A 677 28.95 -3.74 19.49
N ARG A 678 30.25 -3.58 19.20
CA ARG A 678 30.76 -3.54 17.83
C ARG A 678 30.54 -4.86 17.10
N PHE A 679 30.83 -5.98 17.76
CA PHE A 679 30.58 -7.30 17.18
C PHE A 679 29.11 -7.56 16.89
N ASN A 680 28.21 -7.19 17.82
CA ASN A 680 26.78 -7.28 17.60
C ASN A 680 26.30 -6.36 16.45
N SER A 681 26.88 -5.16 16.35
CA SER A 681 26.61 -4.26 15.23
C SER A 681 27.06 -4.87 13.90
N LEU A 682 28.22 -5.50 13.82
CA LEU A 682 28.71 -6.19 12.62
C LEU A 682 27.80 -7.37 12.24
N LYS A 683 27.32 -8.15 13.22
CA LYS A 683 26.33 -9.22 12.97
C LYS A 683 25.03 -8.66 12.37
N THR A 684 24.54 -7.57 12.96
CA THR A 684 23.33 -6.92 12.47
C THR A 684 23.52 -6.32 11.06
N GLN A 685 24.70 -5.72 10.82
CA GLN A 685 25.03 -5.18 9.49
C GLN A 685 25.19 -6.28 8.43
N ALA A 686 25.84 -7.39 8.79
CA ALA A 686 25.97 -8.55 7.89
C ALA A 686 24.60 -9.14 7.53
N ALA A 687 23.68 -9.07 8.47
CA ALA A 687 22.30 -9.52 8.28
C ALA A 687 21.35 -8.42 7.72
N ALA A 688 21.76 -7.16 7.71
CA ALA A 688 20.98 -6.08 7.12
C ALA A 688 21.23 -5.99 5.60
N GLY A 689 20.17 -5.77 4.83
CA GLY A 689 20.26 -5.55 3.37
C GLY A 689 20.64 -6.80 2.55
N TRP A 690 20.78 -7.98 3.18
CA TRP A 690 21.14 -9.22 2.48
C TRP A 690 20.15 -9.54 1.35
N PHE A 691 18.86 -9.36 1.59
CA PHE A 691 17.83 -9.66 0.62
C PHE A 691 17.86 -8.67 -0.57
N GLU A 692 18.07 -7.39 -0.30
CA GLU A 692 18.29 -6.40 -1.35
C GLU A 692 19.56 -6.72 -2.17
N GLY A 693 20.60 -7.23 -1.53
CA GLY A 693 21.79 -7.72 -2.22
C GLY A 693 21.47 -8.87 -3.18
N LEU A 694 20.69 -9.86 -2.76
CA LEU A 694 20.22 -10.95 -3.61
C LEU A 694 19.32 -10.45 -4.75
N LYS A 695 18.40 -9.56 -4.44
CA LYS A 695 17.48 -8.97 -5.42
C LYS A 695 18.22 -8.16 -6.49
N ASN A 696 19.24 -7.39 -6.11
CA ASN A 696 20.07 -6.62 -7.04
C ASN A 696 20.93 -7.50 -7.96
N GLN A 697 21.23 -8.74 -7.55
CA GLN A 697 21.96 -9.71 -8.35
C GLN A 697 21.03 -10.59 -9.19
N ALA A 698 19.75 -10.68 -8.84
CA ALA A 698 18.77 -11.51 -9.52
C ALA A 698 18.44 -10.93 -10.91
N THR A 699 18.28 -11.85 -11.87
CA THR A 699 17.74 -11.52 -13.18
C THR A 699 16.24 -11.78 -13.15
N ILE A 700 15.44 -10.71 -13.09
CA ILE A 700 13.98 -10.76 -13.07
C ILE A 700 13.47 -10.36 -14.45
N LYS A 701 12.66 -11.21 -15.06
CA LYS A 701 11.95 -10.91 -16.30
C LYS A 701 10.45 -10.98 -16.02
N ASP A 702 9.81 -9.83 -16.00
CA ASP A 702 8.35 -9.70 -15.86
C ASP A 702 7.70 -9.78 -17.25
N SER A 703 6.74 -10.67 -17.42
CA SER A 703 6.01 -10.86 -18.67
C SER A 703 4.49 -10.79 -18.44
N ARG A 704 4.07 -10.25 -17.30
CA ARG A 704 2.64 -10.13 -16.94
C ARG A 704 1.86 -9.26 -17.92
N SER A 705 2.50 -8.26 -18.51
CA SER A 705 1.89 -7.38 -19.53
C SER A 705 1.29 -8.14 -20.72
N LYS A 706 1.74 -9.39 -20.97
CA LYS A 706 1.23 -10.24 -22.03
C LYS A 706 -0.13 -10.89 -21.70
N TYR A 707 -0.48 -10.95 -20.43
CA TYR A 707 -1.65 -11.71 -19.96
C TYR A 707 -2.69 -10.82 -19.25
N PHE A 708 -2.24 -9.71 -18.70
CA PHE A 708 -3.08 -8.88 -17.84
C PHE A 708 -3.11 -7.42 -18.27
#